data_7bfbbbad9cad4a1490c47cf5dc35245a
#
_entry.id   7bfbbbad9cad4a1490c47cf5dc35245a
#
_cell.length_a   1.000
_cell.length_b   1.000
_cell.length_c   1.000
_cell.angle_alpha   90.00
_cell.angle_beta   90.00
_cell.angle_gamma   90.00
#
_symmetry.space_group_name_H-M   'P 1'
#
loop_
_entity.id
_entity.type
_entity.pdbx_description
1 polymer ?
#
loop_
_entity_poly.entity_id
_entity_poly.type
_entity_poly.pdbx_seq_one_letter_code
_entity_poly.pdbx_strand_id
1 'polypeptide(L)'
;MKYFIPILLLLTHSLLAQETVKDTTHPKELKEVIIIGKKAQLFEKQAKLLSTLDEYLQQSAKVDMIKRGSYAWEPIINGMATERTLITIDGMRIFGACTDKMDPITSYVEVSNLSEATICSGQEGACFGSTIGGSIDLKRNRNQFGTKKWDFNVNSGYENNNRQKIVGAAVSYADSLFYADTDFMLRDAENYRDGNSKEILFSQFRKMNLSTTLGYKLGSNKLVETSLIYDKATNVGYPALPMDVSLAEALISSLKLEYIPHHSVIKDWETKVYFNTITHRMDDTQRPIVPIHMDMPGWSKTYGYYSKIKVSLEQHHLLFNFNAFYNQSMAEMTMYPANPNENSMFMYTWPDVRTLYQGLYVEDNYALNCHSGIKVSGTAGFHLNKVASQSGLESLQIFYPEMASQKQRYLKSLAINYIYNKSGWEYGLGVAYGERAPSVSEGYGFYLFNSFDGFDHIGNPSLKNEKSLEGNCYLGYQKGKVAIKLTGSYFHISNYIMAMPDVALVPMTIGANGVKVYSALDYATIINANLSVEYRFSKQFVWNSQFVYSKGNDCNSMNLPFVAPFSYTSSLHFVKEKIAAEILIHGNATQTNYSTFYGEDRTPSYALINMSFGYKFKWNTIKTQMKTGVENVLGTYYSTYSDWNNLPRMGRNVFVNIATRF
;
A
#
# COMPACT_ATOMS: atom_id res chain seq x y z
N MET A 1 29.97 -31.71 8.86
CA MET A 1 29.05 -32.71 8.29
C MET A 1 28.83 -33.82 9.32
N LYS A 2 27.78 -33.75 10.13
CA LYS A 2 27.18 -34.81 11.00
C LYS A 2 26.35 -34.05 12.02
N TYR A 3 25.02 -34.18 11.91
CA TYR A 3 23.88 -33.84 12.77
C TYR A 3 22.78 -33.10 11.99
N PHE A 4 22.20 -33.81 11.00
CA PHE A 4 20.89 -33.44 10.42
C PHE A 4 20.20 -34.77 10.01
N ILE A 5 19.48 -35.38 10.92
CA ILE A 5 18.41 -36.38 10.85
C ILE A 5 18.32 -36.92 12.28
N PRO A 6 17.24 -36.75 13.09
CA PRO A 6 15.92 -37.32 12.82
C PRO A 6 14.74 -36.45 13.33
N ILE A 7 13.95 -35.86 12.47
CA ILE A 7 12.59 -35.38 12.80
C ILE A 7 11.56 -35.88 11.74
N LEU A 8 11.79 -37.05 11.18
CA LEU A 8 10.88 -37.62 10.16
C LEU A 8 10.23 -38.94 10.59
N LEU A 9 9.97 -39.16 11.88
CA LEU A 9 9.40 -40.45 12.35
C LEU A 9 8.44 -40.27 13.54
N LEU A 10 7.39 -39.43 13.35
CA LEU A 10 6.24 -39.38 14.28
C LEU A 10 4.93 -39.01 13.57
N LEU A 11 4.67 -39.62 12.40
CA LEU A 11 3.41 -39.47 11.66
C LEU A 11 2.88 -40.84 11.20
N THR A 12 2.67 -41.73 12.12
CA THR A 12 1.78 -42.89 11.91
C THR A 12 1.00 -43.13 13.19
N HIS A 13 -0.28 -42.93 13.12
CA HIS A 13 -1.40 -43.53 13.86
C HIS A 13 -2.48 -42.49 14.19
N SER A 14 -3.48 -42.49 13.35
CA SER A 14 -4.91 -42.56 13.76
C SER A 14 -5.81 -42.30 12.52
N LEU A 15 -6.01 -43.37 11.79
CA LEU A 15 -7.21 -43.54 10.97
C LEU A 15 -8.27 -44.16 11.88
N LEU A 16 -9.42 -43.48 12.00
CA LEU A 16 -10.78 -43.96 12.27
C LEU A 16 -11.54 -42.97 13.14
N ALA A 17 -12.39 -42.16 12.48
CA ALA A 17 -13.74 -41.84 12.89
C ALA A 17 -14.33 -40.84 11.90
N GLN A 18 -15.14 -41.32 10.98
CA GLN A 18 -16.03 -40.48 10.20
C GLN A 18 -17.23 -40.10 11.06
N GLU A 19 -17.33 -38.80 11.40
CA GLU A 19 -18.60 -38.17 11.71
C GLU A 19 -18.85 -37.08 10.67
N THR A 20 -19.91 -37.27 9.89
CA THR A 20 -20.41 -36.30 8.91
C THR A 20 -21.08 -35.14 9.65
N VAL A 21 -20.35 -34.08 9.89
CA VAL A 21 -20.90 -32.78 10.23
C VAL A 21 -20.66 -31.86 9.03
N LYS A 22 -21.76 -31.53 8.33
CA LYS A 22 -21.80 -30.46 7.35
C LYS A 22 -21.68 -29.12 8.07
N ASP A 23 -20.46 -28.66 8.29
CA ASP A 23 -20.19 -27.27 8.56
C ASP A 23 -18.86 -26.90 7.85
N THR A 24 -19.00 -26.24 6.71
CA THR A 24 -17.88 -25.81 5.85
C THR A 24 -17.28 -24.54 6.42
N THR A 25 -16.60 -24.63 7.55
CA THR A 25 -15.70 -23.59 8.01
C THR A 25 -14.39 -23.71 7.24
N HIS A 26 -14.26 -22.92 6.17
CA HIS A 26 -12.98 -22.78 5.47
C HIS A 26 -11.92 -22.30 6.45
N PRO A 27 -10.69 -22.88 6.44
CA PRO A 27 -9.59 -22.39 7.25
C PRO A 27 -9.34 -20.91 6.90
N LYS A 28 -9.30 -20.05 7.94
CA LYS A 28 -9.06 -18.61 7.76
C LYS A 28 -7.71 -18.39 7.10
N GLU A 29 -7.69 -17.71 5.97
CA GLU A 29 -6.48 -17.34 5.24
C GLU A 29 -5.58 -16.41 6.08
N LEU A 30 -4.27 -16.45 5.83
CA LEU A 30 -3.27 -15.53 6.40
C LEU A 30 -3.44 -14.07 5.96
N LYS A 31 -4.33 -13.80 5.02
CA LYS A 31 -4.63 -12.46 4.51
C LYS A 31 -5.24 -11.60 5.61
N GLU A 32 -4.66 -10.44 5.81
CA GLU A 32 -5.27 -9.41 6.63
C GLU A 32 -6.24 -8.60 5.76
N VAL A 33 -7.51 -8.58 6.13
CA VAL A 33 -8.54 -7.81 5.44
C VAL A 33 -9.02 -6.70 6.37
N ILE A 34 -8.67 -5.47 6.03
CA ILE A 34 -9.23 -4.28 6.68
C ILE A 34 -10.55 -3.96 5.98
N ILE A 35 -11.68 -4.26 6.64
CA ILE A 35 -13.01 -3.96 6.10
C ILE A 35 -13.30 -2.47 6.26
N ILE A 36 -13.37 -1.75 5.15
CA ILE A 36 -13.61 -0.30 5.09
C ILE A 36 -15.10 -0.01 4.90
N GLY A 37 -15.80 -0.74 4.06
CA GLY A 37 -17.02 -0.30 3.39
C GLY A 37 -18.37 -0.63 4.00
N LYS A 38 -18.46 -1.25 5.18
CA LYS A 38 -19.74 -1.27 5.87
C LYS A 38 -19.87 -0.02 6.74
N LYS A 39 -20.60 0.99 6.25
CA LYS A 39 -20.78 2.31 6.91
C LYS A 39 -21.14 2.25 8.40
N ALA A 40 -21.81 1.18 8.85
CA ALA A 40 -22.06 0.94 10.28
C ALA A 40 -20.79 0.56 11.05
N GLN A 41 -19.88 -0.19 10.43
CA GLN A 41 -18.61 -0.61 11.06
C GLN A 41 -17.60 0.52 11.10
N LEU A 42 -17.61 1.45 10.12
CA LEU A 42 -16.79 2.65 10.15
C LEU A 42 -17.02 3.48 11.40
N PHE A 43 -18.29 3.72 11.74
CA PHE A 43 -18.65 4.49 12.94
C PHE A 43 -18.16 3.84 14.23
N GLU A 44 -18.15 2.52 14.31
CA GLU A 44 -17.80 1.78 15.52
C GLU A 44 -16.30 1.55 15.68
N LYS A 45 -15.57 1.44 14.56
CA LYS A 45 -14.17 1.02 14.55
C LYS A 45 -13.18 2.15 14.25
N GLN A 46 -13.63 3.28 13.72
CA GLN A 46 -12.75 4.34 13.24
C GLN A 46 -12.86 5.59 14.12
N ALA A 47 -11.75 6.18 14.48
CA ALA A 47 -11.72 7.46 15.18
C ALA A 47 -12.35 8.57 14.34
N LYS A 48 -11.99 8.65 13.04
CA LYS A 48 -12.52 9.60 12.06
C LYS A 48 -13.38 8.89 11.01
N LEU A 49 -14.53 9.48 10.61
CA LEU A 49 -15.35 8.97 9.50
C LEU A 49 -14.75 9.29 8.13
N LEU A 50 -14.00 10.39 8.03
CA LEU A 50 -13.42 10.91 6.80
C LEU A 50 -11.89 10.87 6.83
N SER A 51 -11.33 9.82 7.43
CA SER A 51 -9.89 9.54 7.42
C SER A 51 -9.33 9.46 6.00
N THR A 52 -8.03 9.68 5.86
CA THR A 52 -7.30 9.33 4.63
C THR A 52 -7.08 7.82 4.57
N LEU A 53 -6.76 7.31 3.37
CA LEU A 53 -6.42 5.89 3.22
C LEU A 53 -5.15 5.53 4.01
N ASP A 54 -4.20 6.44 4.08
CA ASP A 54 -2.93 6.27 4.80
C ASP A 54 -3.18 5.99 6.30
N GLU A 55 -4.09 6.76 6.93
CA GLU A 55 -4.51 6.53 8.33
C GLU A 55 -5.20 5.17 8.52
N TYR A 56 -5.87 4.67 7.49
CA TYR A 56 -6.48 3.34 7.50
C TYR A 56 -5.47 2.21 7.43
N LEU A 57 -4.53 2.31 6.51
CA LEU A 57 -3.54 1.25 6.29
C LEU A 57 -2.59 1.12 7.48
N GLN A 58 -2.30 2.21 8.19
CA GLN A 58 -1.49 2.20 9.43
C GLN A 58 -2.12 1.43 10.59
N GLN A 59 -3.37 1.00 10.49
CA GLN A 59 -3.96 0.10 11.50
C GLN A 59 -3.46 -1.34 11.40
N SER A 60 -2.85 -1.71 10.27
CA SER A 60 -2.19 -2.99 10.10
C SER A 60 -0.79 -2.97 10.71
N ALA A 61 -0.46 -4.02 11.50
CA ALA A 61 0.89 -4.23 12.01
C ALA A 61 1.96 -4.45 10.92
N LYS A 62 1.53 -4.70 9.69
CA LYS A 62 2.42 -5.01 8.57
C LYS A 62 2.74 -3.78 7.72
N VAL A 63 2.02 -2.68 7.93
CA VAL A 63 2.09 -1.49 7.07
C VAL A 63 2.52 -0.27 7.85
N ASP A 64 3.60 0.31 7.41
CA ASP A 64 4.09 1.64 7.81
C ASP A 64 4.01 2.61 6.64
N MET A 65 4.22 3.92 6.90
CA MET A 65 4.09 4.95 5.88
C MET A 65 5.31 5.86 5.85
N ILE A 66 5.91 6.05 4.69
CA ILE A 66 6.92 7.09 4.45
C ILE A 66 6.21 8.42 4.24
N LYS A 67 6.62 9.43 5.00
CA LYS A 67 6.05 10.77 4.93
C LYS A 67 7.06 11.77 4.39
N ARG A 68 6.69 12.49 3.33
CA ARG A 68 7.47 13.60 2.73
C ARG A 68 6.77 14.95 2.88
N GLY A 69 5.46 14.92 3.17
CA GLY A 69 4.58 16.06 3.35
C GLY A 69 3.28 15.67 4.05
N SER A 70 2.27 16.54 4.06
CA SER A 70 0.96 16.21 4.65
C SER A 70 0.04 15.44 3.71
N TYR A 71 0.36 15.40 2.42
CA TYR A 71 -0.39 14.70 1.39
C TYR A 71 0.30 13.39 1.00
N ALA A 72 -0.51 12.33 0.75
CA ALA A 72 -0.16 11.09 0.07
C ALA A 72 1.12 10.40 0.58
N TRP A 73 0.97 9.55 1.60
CA TRP A 73 2.10 8.82 2.16
C TRP A 73 2.32 7.50 1.44
N GLU A 74 3.58 7.14 1.24
CA GLU A 74 3.98 5.91 0.57
C GLU A 74 3.96 4.73 1.56
N PRO A 75 3.22 3.62 1.28
CA PRO A 75 3.19 2.47 2.16
C PRO A 75 4.47 1.62 2.08
N ILE A 76 4.87 1.13 3.25
CA ILE A 76 5.92 0.11 3.46
C ILE A 76 5.23 -1.15 3.96
N ILE A 77 5.55 -2.32 3.41
CA ILE A 77 5.04 -3.60 3.91
C ILE A 77 6.22 -4.43 4.43
N ASN A 78 6.15 -4.90 5.67
CA ASN A 78 7.19 -5.72 6.30
C ASN A 78 8.59 -5.07 6.29
N GLY A 79 8.69 -3.74 6.36
CA GLY A 79 9.96 -3.01 6.24
C GLY A 79 10.50 -2.90 4.81
N MET A 80 9.67 -3.16 3.78
CA MET A 80 10.03 -3.08 2.37
C MET A 80 9.21 -2.00 1.66
N ALA A 81 9.90 -1.08 0.97
CA ALA A 81 9.30 0.02 0.22
C ALA A 81 8.59 -0.47 -1.07
N THR A 82 7.95 0.46 -1.78
CA THR A 82 7.04 0.15 -2.91
C THR A 82 7.70 -0.52 -4.11
N GLU A 83 9.01 -0.47 -4.27
CA GLU A 83 9.71 -1.25 -5.30
C GLU A 83 9.57 -2.75 -5.08
N ARG A 84 9.45 -3.19 -3.83
CA ARG A 84 9.37 -4.59 -3.41
C ARG A 84 7.95 -5.04 -3.14
N THR A 85 6.98 -4.12 -3.21
CA THR A 85 5.58 -4.38 -2.88
C THR A 85 4.67 -4.18 -4.09
N LEU A 86 3.49 -4.77 -4.05
CA LEU A 86 2.49 -4.67 -5.10
C LEU A 86 1.25 -3.95 -4.59
N ILE A 87 0.91 -2.81 -5.18
CA ILE A 87 -0.33 -2.10 -4.86
C ILE A 87 -1.25 -2.15 -6.07
N THR A 88 -2.50 -2.55 -5.85
CA THR A 88 -3.54 -2.63 -6.87
C THR A 88 -4.82 -1.95 -6.40
N ILE A 89 -5.62 -1.48 -7.35
CA ILE A 89 -6.99 -1.01 -7.13
C ILE A 89 -7.91 -1.93 -7.91
N ASP A 90 -8.77 -2.71 -7.23
CA ASP A 90 -9.60 -3.76 -7.82
C ASP A 90 -8.81 -4.74 -8.72
N GLY A 91 -7.61 -5.12 -8.30
CA GLY A 91 -6.70 -5.98 -9.06
C GLY A 91 -5.99 -5.31 -10.24
N MET A 92 -6.23 -4.04 -10.51
CA MET A 92 -5.58 -3.29 -11.60
C MET A 92 -4.18 -2.84 -11.17
N ARG A 93 -3.17 -3.13 -11.99
CA ARG A 93 -1.82 -2.62 -11.80
C ARG A 93 -1.74 -1.17 -12.26
N ILE A 94 -1.18 -0.32 -11.41
CA ILE A 94 -1.00 1.11 -11.66
C ILE A 94 0.46 1.45 -11.34
N PHE A 95 1.05 2.36 -12.11
CA PHE A 95 2.38 2.88 -11.87
C PHE A 95 2.30 4.39 -11.72
N GLY A 96 2.93 4.93 -10.69
CA GLY A 96 3.06 6.37 -10.49
C GLY A 96 3.90 7.03 -11.60
N ALA A 97 3.79 8.32 -11.73
CA ALA A 97 4.53 9.13 -12.71
C ALA A 97 5.64 9.97 -12.06
N CYS A 98 5.79 9.93 -10.74
CA CYS A 98 6.75 10.71 -9.98
C CYS A 98 7.98 9.87 -9.61
N THR A 99 9.18 10.37 -9.91
CA THR A 99 10.45 9.78 -9.53
C THR A 99 10.63 9.73 -8.01
N ASP A 100 10.12 10.74 -7.30
CA ASP A 100 10.20 10.88 -5.84
C ASP A 100 8.98 10.32 -5.10
N LYS A 101 8.05 9.67 -5.83
CA LYS A 101 6.85 9.02 -5.29
C LYS A 101 5.97 9.93 -4.42
N MET A 102 5.83 11.19 -4.85
CA MET A 102 4.99 12.18 -4.18
C MET A 102 3.49 11.89 -4.33
N ASP A 103 3.09 11.07 -5.31
CA ASP A 103 1.73 10.62 -5.56
C ASP A 103 1.65 9.09 -5.63
N PRO A 104 1.84 8.38 -4.50
CA PRO A 104 1.74 6.92 -4.48
C PRO A 104 0.32 6.44 -4.85
N ILE A 105 0.19 5.22 -5.32
CA ILE A 105 -1.07 4.62 -5.82
C ILE A 105 -2.21 4.73 -4.81
N THR A 106 -1.90 4.70 -3.52
CA THR A 106 -2.86 4.88 -2.41
C THR A 106 -3.55 6.24 -2.43
N SER A 107 -2.95 7.26 -3.06
CA SER A 107 -3.52 8.59 -3.16
C SER A 107 -4.67 8.71 -4.16
N TYR A 108 -4.83 7.77 -5.12
CA TYR A 108 -5.84 7.88 -6.19
C TYR A 108 -7.24 7.40 -5.78
N VAL A 109 -7.43 6.99 -4.55
CA VAL A 109 -8.74 6.56 -4.01
C VAL A 109 -9.06 7.29 -2.71
N GLU A 110 -10.34 7.31 -2.37
CA GLU A 110 -10.84 7.80 -1.09
C GLU A 110 -11.47 6.66 -0.27
N VAL A 111 -11.37 6.78 1.03
CA VAL A 111 -11.97 5.80 1.96
C VAL A 111 -13.47 5.66 1.74
N SER A 112 -14.16 6.75 1.37
CA SER A 112 -15.60 6.74 1.10
C SER A 112 -16.02 5.81 -0.03
N ASN A 113 -15.14 5.56 -1.00
CA ASN A 113 -15.40 4.70 -2.15
C ASN A 113 -14.79 3.28 -2.03
N LEU A 114 -14.15 2.96 -0.90
CA LEU A 114 -13.56 1.64 -0.66
C LEU A 114 -14.46 0.75 0.18
N SER A 115 -14.46 -0.55 -0.10
CA SER A 115 -15.08 -1.60 0.71
C SER A 115 -14.09 -2.26 1.65
N GLU A 116 -12.90 -2.55 1.16
CA GLU A 116 -11.85 -3.21 1.93
C GLU A 116 -10.46 -2.93 1.35
N ALA A 117 -9.44 -3.06 2.18
CA ALA A 117 -8.05 -3.22 1.77
C ALA A 117 -7.58 -4.61 2.17
N THR A 118 -7.15 -5.41 1.20
CA THR A 118 -6.57 -6.74 1.45
C THR A 118 -5.06 -6.60 1.49
N ILE A 119 -4.43 -6.93 2.63
CA ILE A 119 -2.99 -6.86 2.84
C ILE A 119 -2.45 -8.28 2.93
N CYS A 120 -1.55 -8.63 2.02
CA CYS A 120 -0.87 -9.91 1.98
C CYS A 120 0.63 -9.71 2.24
N SER A 121 1.23 -10.58 3.05
CA SER A 121 2.67 -10.59 3.30
C SER A 121 3.39 -11.44 2.25
N GLY A 122 4.58 -11.00 1.83
CA GLY A 122 5.45 -11.78 0.96
C GLY A 122 4.78 -12.35 -0.28
N GLN A 123 5.02 -13.61 -0.55
CA GLN A 123 4.52 -14.29 -1.77
C GLN A 123 3.01 -14.54 -1.79
N GLU A 124 2.33 -14.45 -0.68
CA GLU A 124 0.85 -14.47 -0.68
C GLU A 124 0.24 -13.31 -1.47
N GLY A 125 1.01 -12.23 -1.67
CA GLY A 125 0.64 -11.06 -2.45
C GLY A 125 0.78 -11.20 -3.96
N ALA A 126 1.30 -12.30 -4.48
CA ALA A 126 1.70 -12.44 -5.89
C ALA A 126 0.55 -12.68 -6.88
N CYS A 127 -0.72 -12.68 -6.45
CA CYS A 127 -1.87 -12.99 -7.32
C CYS A 127 -1.99 -12.08 -8.55
N PHE A 128 -1.63 -10.80 -8.45
CA PHE A 128 -1.70 -9.82 -9.54
C PHE A 128 -0.32 -9.37 -10.07
N GLY A 129 0.72 -10.12 -9.78
CA GLY A 129 2.07 -9.84 -10.25
C GLY A 129 3.15 -10.22 -9.24
N SER A 130 4.40 -10.15 -9.67
CA SER A 130 5.55 -10.49 -8.83
C SER A 130 5.77 -9.45 -7.74
N THR A 131 6.03 -9.92 -6.53
CA THR A 131 6.36 -9.12 -5.34
C THR A 131 7.27 -9.95 -4.43
N ILE A 132 8.02 -9.31 -3.53
CA ILE A 132 8.78 -10.00 -2.47
C ILE A 132 8.42 -9.48 -1.07
N GLY A 133 7.89 -8.27 -0.95
CA GLY A 133 7.46 -7.67 0.32
C GLY A 133 6.00 -7.95 0.67
N GLY A 134 5.17 -8.18 -0.33
CA GLY A 134 3.73 -8.37 -0.17
C GLY A 134 2.90 -7.46 -1.07
N SER A 135 1.59 -7.43 -0.81
CA SER A 135 0.68 -6.60 -1.62
C SER A 135 -0.42 -5.95 -0.79
N ILE A 136 -0.97 -4.86 -1.35
CA ILE A 136 -2.20 -4.21 -0.92
C ILE A 136 -3.14 -4.17 -2.13
N ASP A 137 -4.32 -4.80 -2.03
CA ASP A 137 -5.39 -4.65 -3.02
C ASP A 137 -6.52 -3.81 -2.42
N LEU A 138 -6.77 -2.66 -3.02
CA LEU A 138 -7.79 -1.69 -2.61
C LEU A 138 -9.06 -1.95 -3.39
N LYS A 139 -10.08 -2.53 -2.74
CA LYS A 139 -11.35 -2.86 -3.38
C LYS A 139 -12.36 -1.76 -3.18
N ARG A 140 -12.94 -1.27 -4.27
CA ARG A 140 -13.98 -0.25 -4.22
C ARG A 140 -15.33 -0.82 -3.80
N ASN A 141 -16.17 0.04 -3.28
CA ASN A 141 -17.56 -0.27 -3.00
C ASN A 141 -18.30 -0.65 -4.28
N ARG A 142 -19.15 -1.67 -4.19
CA ARG A 142 -20.09 -2.07 -5.23
C ARG A 142 -21.47 -2.18 -4.63
N ASN A 143 -22.46 -1.63 -5.31
CA ASN A 143 -23.84 -1.85 -4.94
C ASN A 143 -24.26 -3.30 -5.28
N GLN A 144 -25.30 -3.78 -4.63
CA GLN A 144 -25.88 -5.10 -4.90
C GLN A 144 -27.17 -4.92 -5.70
N PHE A 145 -27.38 -5.77 -6.69
CA PHE A 145 -28.66 -5.86 -7.38
C PHE A 145 -29.79 -6.20 -6.40
N GLY A 146 -30.94 -5.61 -6.59
CA GLY A 146 -32.06 -5.83 -5.68
C GLY A 146 -33.32 -5.13 -6.11
N THR A 147 -34.12 -4.68 -5.14
CA THR A 147 -35.27 -3.83 -5.39
C THR A 147 -34.83 -2.41 -5.74
N LYS A 148 -35.57 -1.76 -6.65
CA LYS A 148 -35.30 -0.38 -7.09
C LYS A 148 -35.12 0.56 -5.90
N LYS A 149 -33.92 1.13 -5.75
CA LYS A 149 -33.55 1.97 -4.60
C LYS A 149 -32.51 3.00 -4.98
N TRP A 150 -32.75 4.24 -4.55
CA TRP A 150 -31.78 5.32 -4.50
C TRP A 150 -31.20 5.44 -3.09
N ASP A 151 -29.94 5.80 -2.99
CA ASP A 151 -29.25 6.11 -1.75
C ASP A 151 -28.35 7.33 -1.98
N PHE A 152 -28.52 8.35 -1.13
CA PHE A 152 -27.75 9.58 -1.21
C PHE A 152 -26.99 9.77 0.09
N ASN A 153 -25.71 10.12 -0.01
CA ASN A 153 -24.87 10.43 1.14
C ASN A 153 -24.19 11.77 0.92
N VAL A 154 -24.11 12.57 1.98
CA VAL A 154 -23.34 13.79 2.05
C VAL A 154 -22.40 13.71 3.23
N ASN A 155 -21.15 14.02 3.00
CA ASN A 155 -20.08 14.01 3.99
C ASN A 155 -19.52 15.42 4.15
N SER A 156 -19.25 15.85 5.38
CA SER A 156 -18.59 17.11 5.68
C SER A 156 -17.65 16.94 6.85
N GLY A 157 -16.47 17.53 6.78
CA GLY A 157 -15.45 17.46 7.82
C GLY A 157 -14.64 18.75 7.92
N TYR A 158 -14.14 19.00 9.13
CA TYR A 158 -13.21 20.07 9.41
C TYR A 158 -12.14 19.62 10.40
N GLU A 159 -10.90 19.97 10.11
CA GLU A 159 -9.76 19.76 11.01
C GLU A 159 -9.09 21.11 11.29
N ASN A 160 -8.86 21.38 12.55
CA ASN A 160 -8.50 22.75 12.98
C ASN A 160 -6.99 23.05 12.81
N ASN A 161 -6.10 22.06 12.93
CA ASN A 161 -4.67 22.32 12.93
C ASN A 161 -4.16 22.89 11.59
N ASN A 162 -4.57 22.27 10.48
CA ASN A 162 -4.26 22.69 9.10
C ASN A 162 -5.47 23.31 8.38
N ARG A 163 -6.52 23.67 9.11
CA ARG A 163 -7.79 24.23 8.59
C ARG A 163 -8.37 23.41 7.43
N GLN A 164 -8.17 22.10 7.47
CA GLN A 164 -8.64 21.24 6.40
C GLN A 164 -10.16 21.20 6.33
N LYS A 165 -10.69 21.44 5.16
CA LYS A 165 -12.12 21.33 4.81
C LYS A 165 -12.30 20.09 3.95
N ILE A 166 -13.29 19.27 4.32
CA ILE A 166 -13.62 18.03 3.61
C ILE A 166 -15.11 18.09 3.23
N VAL A 167 -15.41 17.92 1.96
CA VAL A 167 -16.78 17.85 1.44
C VAL A 167 -16.87 16.67 0.49
N GLY A 168 -17.90 15.84 0.66
CA GLY A 168 -18.14 14.70 -0.21
C GLY A 168 -19.63 14.44 -0.45
N ALA A 169 -19.93 13.83 -1.59
CA ALA A 169 -21.27 13.39 -1.93
C ALA A 169 -21.19 12.05 -2.65
N ALA A 170 -22.08 11.13 -2.31
CA ALA A 170 -22.20 9.86 -3.02
C ALA A 170 -23.67 9.60 -3.37
N VAL A 171 -23.87 9.11 -4.60
CA VAL A 171 -25.16 8.71 -5.15
C VAL A 171 -25.08 7.27 -5.60
N SER A 172 -25.98 6.43 -5.12
CA SER A 172 -26.08 5.05 -5.53
C SER A 172 -27.48 4.74 -6.02
N TYR A 173 -27.59 3.96 -7.07
CA TYR A 173 -28.82 3.40 -7.58
C TYR A 173 -28.66 1.90 -7.79
N ALA A 174 -29.65 1.11 -7.48
CA ALA A 174 -29.69 -0.30 -7.85
C ALA A 174 -31.12 -0.74 -8.15
N ASP A 175 -31.26 -1.65 -9.09
CA ASP A 175 -32.44 -2.47 -9.32
C ASP A 175 -32.08 -3.93 -9.57
N SER A 176 -32.97 -4.72 -10.17
CA SER A 176 -32.73 -6.14 -10.44
C SER A 176 -31.70 -6.41 -11.55
N LEU A 177 -31.48 -5.44 -12.45
CA LEU A 177 -30.65 -5.57 -13.66
C LEU A 177 -29.46 -4.64 -13.70
N PHE A 178 -29.55 -3.46 -13.04
CA PHE A 178 -28.58 -2.40 -13.13
C PHE A 178 -28.22 -1.83 -11.76
N TYR A 179 -26.97 -1.41 -11.59
CA TYR A 179 -26.55 -0.54 -10.49
C TYR A 179 -25.59 0.55 -10.99
N ALA A 180 -25.60 1.66 -10.28
CA ALA A 180 -24.67 2.76 -10.47
C ALA A 180 -24.25 3.30 -9.10
N ASP A 181 -22.95 3.47 -8.90
CA ASP A 181 -22.37 4.12 -7.73
C ASP A 181 -21.47 5.24 -8.21
N THR A 182 -21.68 6.45 -7.67
CA THR A 182 -20.82 7.61 -7.92
C THR A 182 -20.48 8.25 -6.60
N ASP A 183 -19.21 8.49 -6.35
CA ASP A 183 -18.67 9.13 -5.14
C ASP A 183 -17.76 10.27 -5.54
N PHE A 184 -17.94 11.42 -4.89
CA PHE A 184 -17.13 12.62 -5.06
C PHE A 184 -16.58 13.06 -3.71
N MET A 185 -15.31 13.44 -3.65
CA MET A 185 -14.66 13.98 -2.45
C MET A 185 -13.75 15.14 -2.82
N LEU A 186 -13.82 16.21 -2.03
CA LEU A 186 -12.92 17.37 -2.07
C LEU A 186 -12.28 17.55 -0.70
N ARG A 187 -10.96 17.73 -0.69
CA ARG A 187 -10.16 18.09 0.48
C ARG A 187 -9.33 19.33 0.16
N ASP A 188 -9.33 20.30 1.07
CA ASP A 188 -8.57 21.55 0.94
C ASP A 188 -7.94 21.86 2.29
N ALA A 189 -6.61 21.87 2.38
CA ALA A 189 -5.84 22.02 3.60
C ALA A 189 -4.79 23.10 3.45
N GLU A 190 -4.65 23.94 4.48
CA GLU A 190 -3.55 24.89 4.65
C GLU A 190 -2.33 24.21 5.29
N ASN A 191 -1.25 24.97 5.51
CA ASN A 191 -0.09 24.48 6.24
C ASN A 191 -0.47 24.01 7.65
N TYR A 192 0.10 22.89 8.09
CA TYR A 192 -0.11 22.42 9.45
C TYR A 192 0.91 23.01 10.43
N ARG A 193 0.58 22.88 11.72
CA ARG A 193 1.45 23.25 12.84
C ARG A 193 1.91 22.02 13.60
N ASP A 194 3.19 21.98 13.95
CA ASP A 194 3.79 20.92 14.74
C ASP A 194 3.40 20.98 16.24
N GLY A 195 3.95 20.11 17.07
CA GLY A 195 3.70 20.06 18.52
C GLY A 195 4.14 21.30 19.27
N ASN A 196 5.06 22.08 18.74
CA ASN A 196 5.52 23.37 19.28
C ASN A 196 4.72 24.57 18.72
N SER A 197 3.64 24.31 17.99
CA SER A 197 2.82 25.31 17.29
C SER A 197 3.55 26.07 16.17
N LYS A 198 4.72 25.59 15.74
CA LYS A 198 5.45 26.14 14.61
C LYS A 198 4.76 25.69 13.31
N GLU A 199 4.52 26.65 12.41
CA GLU A 199 3.97 26.35 11.09
C GLU A 199 5.02 25.65 10.22
N ILE A 200 4.61 24.55 9.61
CA ILE A 200 5.41 23.82 8.64
C ILE A 200 5.01 24.31 7.25
N LEU A 201 5.85 25.18 6.69
CA LEU A 201 5.63 25.77 5.37
C LEU A 201 5.66 24.69 4.29
N PHE A 202 4.96 24.92 3.19
CA PHE A 202 4.83 24.01 2.07
C PHE A 202 4.24 22.64 2.47
N SER A 203 3.21 22.67 3.32
CA SER A 203 2.49 21.46 3.72
C SER A 203 0.99 21.50 3.40
N GLN A 204 0.56 22.54 2.65
CA GLN A 204 -0.80 22.69 2.13
C GLN A 204 -1.07 21.71 0.98
N PHE A 205 -2.34 21.41 0.73
CA PHE A 205 -2.77 20.66 -0.46
C PHE A 205 -4.25 20.87 -0.79
N ARG A 206 -4.59 20.66 -2.05
CA ARG A 206 -5.98 20.52 -2.51
C ARG A 206 -6.11 19.26 -3.35
N LYS A 207 -7.12 18.44 -3.03
CA LYS A 207 -7.39 17.17 -3.71
C LYS A 207 -8.87 17.04 -4.05
N MET A 208 -9.17 16.54 -5.25
CA MET A 208 -10.48 16.14 -5.73
C MET A 208 -10.44 14.70 -6.23
N ASN A 209 -11.40 13.90 -5.83
CA ASN A 209 -11.56 12.51 -6.29
C ASN A 209 -13.00 12.28 -6.75
N LEU A 210 -13.16 11.69 -7.93
CA LEU A 210 -14.43 11.23 -8.48
C LEU A 210 -14.30 9.76 -8.84
N SER A 211 -15.17 8.91 -8.32
CA SER A 211 -15.21 7.48 -8.62
C SER A 211 -16.60 7.08 -9.07
N THR A 212 -16.71 6.38 -10.19
CA THR A 212 -17.99 5.88 -10.72
C THR A 212 -17.85 4.41 -11.08
N THR A 213 -18.88 3.62 -10.75
CA THR A 213 -18.99 2.19 -11.12
C THR A 213 -20.40 1.93 -11.61
N LEU A 214 -20.52 1.31 -12.78
CA LEU A 214 -21.78 0.91 -13.40
C LEU A 214 -21.76 -0.61 -13.62
N GLY A 215 -22.81 -1.30 -13.19
CA GLY A 215 -22.95 -2.74 -13.38
C GLY A 215 -24.28 -3.11 -14.03
N TYR A 216 -24.22 -4.05 -14.98
CA TYR A 216 -25.39 -4.53 -15.70
C TYR A 216 -25.39 -6.06 -15.79
N LYS A 217 -26.50 -6.69 -15.43
CA LYS A 217 -26.72 -8.14 -15.60
C LYS A 217 -27.05 -8.46 -17.05
N LEU A 218 -26.21 -9.27 -17.70
CA LEU A 218 -26.50 -9.83 -19.01
C LEU A 218 -27.38 -11.10 -18.94
N GLY A 219 -27.73 -11.55 -17.75
CA GLY A 219 -28.52 -12.74 -17.46
C GLY A 219 -28.42 -13.09 -15.98
N SER A 220 -28.89 -14.28 -15.59
CA SER A 220 -28.88 -14.72 -14.18
C SER A 220 -27.47 -14.88 -13.58
N ASN A 221 -26.48 -15.13 -14.42
CA ASN A 221 -25.12 -15.54 -14.03
C ASN A 221 -23.99 -14.76 -14.70
N LYS A 222 -24.31 -13.69 -15.43
CA LYS A 222 -23.31 -12.86 -16.12
C LYS A 222 -23.51 -11.40 -15.75
N LEU A 223 -22.40 -10.72 -15.41
CA LEU A 223 -22.34 -9.31 -15.07
C LEU A 223 -21.27 -8.62 -15.92
N VAL A 224 -21.62 -7.48 -16.50
CA VAL A 224 -20.66 -6.52 -17.04
C VAL A 224 -20.59 -5.34 -16.09
N GLU A 225 -19.38 -4.91 -15.77
CA GLU A 225 -19.13 -3.75 -14.90
C GLU A 225 -18.10 -2.84 -15.57
N THR A 226 -18.38 -1.55 -15.63
CA THR A 226 -17.41 -0.55 -16.04
C THR A 226 -17.15 0.39 -14.88
N SER A 227 -15.94 0.92 -14.80
CA SER A 227 -15.55 1.81 -13.74
C SER A 227 -14.60 2.90 -14.20
N LEU A 228 -14.69 4.04 -13.52
CA LEU A 228 -13.84 5.20 -13.74
C LEU A 228 -13.43 5.78 -12.38
N ILE A 229 -12.15 6.14 -12.25
CA ILE A 229 -11.63 6.99 -11.18
C ILE A 229 -10.95 8.17 -11.85
N TYR A 230 -11.28 9.36 -11.42
CA TYR A 230 -10.57 10.59 -11.75
C TYR A 230 -10.11 11.24 -10.45
N ASP A 231 -8.81 11.33 -10.26
CA ASP A 231 -8.18 11.95 -9.09
C ASP A 231 -7.32 13.12 -9.54
N LYS A 232 -7.39 14.24 -8.82
CA LYS A 232 -6.60 15.41 -9.12
C LYS A 232 -6.18 16.11 -7.85
N ALA A 233 -4.88 16.30 -7.67
CA ALA A 233 -4.30 17.11 -6.62
C ALA A 233 -3.52 18.28 -7.20
N THR A 234 -3.64 19.44 -6.56
CA THR A 234 -2.99 20.70 -6.95
C THR A 234 -2.58 21.46 -5.70
N ASN A 235 -1.66 22.41 -5.87
CA ASN A 235 -1.15 23.19 -4.74
C ASN A 235 -0.67 22.31 -3.59
N VAL A 236 0.12 21.28 -3.91
CA VAL A 236 0.59 20.31 -2.92
C VAL A 236 2.02 20.62 -2.53
N GLY A 237 2.21 21.08 -1.31
CA GLY A 237 3.52 21.36 -0.75
C GLY A 237 4.20 20.11 -0.17
N TYR A 238 5.52 20.02 -0.33
CA TYR A 238 6.36 18.94 0.17
C TYR A 238 7.53 19.49 0.98
N PRO A 239 7.36 19.73 2.29
CA PRO A 239 8.38 20.38 3.12
C PRO A 239 9.70 19.59 3.26
N ALA A 240 9.66 18.27 3.03
CA ALA A 240 10.86 17.42 3.03
C ALA A 240 11.59 17.39 1.68
N LEU A 241 11.07 18.06 0.65
CA LEU A 241 11.61 18.08 -0.71
C LEU A 241 11.89 19.52 -1.15
N PRO A 242 12.81 19.73 -2.11
CA PRO A 242 13.11 21.08 -2.63
C PRO A 242 12.03 21.62 -3.58
N MET A 243 11.06 20.81 -3.96
CA MET A 243 10.03 21.12 -4.96
C MET A 243 8.63 20.78 -4.43
N ASP A 244 7.63 21.37 -5.05
CA ASP A 244 6.20 21.18 -4.78
C ASP A 244 5.50 20.52 -5.98
N VAL A 245 4.28 20.02 -5.77
CA VAL A 245 3.48 19.42 -6.85
C VAL A 245 2.44 20.42 -7.32
N SER A 246 2.63 20.95 -8.52
CA SER A 246 1.63 21.81 -9.18
C SER A 246 0.46 21.00 -9.72
N LEU A 247 0.68 19.76 -10.17
CA LEU A 247 -0.35 18.85 -10.65
C LEU A 247 0.02 17.39 -10.41
N ALA A 248 -0.85 16.64 -9.74
CA ALA A 248 -0.92 15.19 -9.78
C ALA A 248 -2.31 14.78 -10.26
N GLU A 249 -2.40 14.07 -11.38
CA GLU A 249 -3.66 13.71 -12.03
C GLU A 249 -3.66 12.25 -12.44
N ALA A 250 -4.71 11.53 -12.08
CA ALA A 250 -4.90 10.12 -12.42
C ALA A 250 -6.26 9.89 -13.07
N LEU A 251 -6.29 9.22 -14.21
CA LEU A 251 -7.49 8.69 -14.83
C LEU A 251 -7.33 7.16 -14.92
N ILE A 252 -8.20 6.42 -14.23
CA ILE A 252 -8.17 4.96 -14.15
C ILE A 252 -9.53 4.44 -14.59
N SER A 253 -9.55 3.58 -15.61
CA SER A 253 -10.78 3.01 -16.16
C SER A 253 -10.67 1.51 -16.35
N SER A 254 -11.81 0.81 -16.27
CA SER A 254 -11.85 -0.62 -16.50
C SER A 254 -13.20 -1.09 -17.04
N LEU A 255 -13.15 -2.24 -17.74
CA LEU A 255 -14.29 -3.03 -18.14
C LEU A 255 -14.08 -4.46 -17.64
N LYS A 256 -15.04 -4.97 -16.86
CA LYS A 256 -15.02 -6.30 -16.26
C LYS A 256 -16.21 -7.13 -16.78
N LEU A 257 -15.96 -8.38 -17.09
CA LEU A 257 -16.95 -9.41 -17.29
C LEU A 257 -16.81 -10.43 -16.15
N GLU A 258 -17.90 -10.73 -15.46
CA GLU A 258 -17.96 -11.71 -14.38
C GLU A 258 -19.01 -12.76 -14.72
N TYR A 259 -18.65 -14.03 -14.57
CA TYR A 259 -19.50 -15.17 -14.82
C TYR A 259 -19.52 -16.10 -13.59
N ILE A 260 -20.70 -16.26 -13.00
CA ILE A 260 -20.94 -17.08 -11.80
C ILE A 260 -21.88 -18.23 -12.20
N PRO A 261 -21.36 -19.37 -12.69
CA PRO A 261 -22.21 -20.48 -13.14
C PRO A 261 -22.91 -21.16 -11.97
N HIS A 262 -24.14 -21.60 -12.20
CA HIS A 262 -24.89 -22.43 -11.27
C HIS A 262 -24.49 -23.90 -11.43
N HIS A 263 -24.34 -24.64 -10.32
CA HIS A 263 -24.05 -26.08 -10.30
C HIS A 263 -22.82 -26.52 -11.13
N SER A 264 -21.77 -25.70 -11.12
CA SER A 264 -20.50 -25.97 -11.83
C SER A 264 -19.34 -26.10 -10.83
N VAL A 265 -18.28 -26.79 -11.25
CA VAL A 265 -17.00 -26.80 -10.55
C VAL A 265 -16.34 -25.40 -10.58
N ILE A 266 -16.56 -24.63 -11.63
CA ILE A 266 -16.19 -23.23 -11.71
C ILE A 266 -17.15 -22.44 -10.81
N LYS A 267 -16.63 -21.72 -9.84
CA LYS A 267 -17.41 -20.90 -8.90
C LYS A 267 -17.51 -19.44 -9.30
N ASP A 268 -16.46 -18.93 -9.95
CA ASP A 268 -16.35 -17.54 -10.34
C ASP A 268 -15.33 -17.44 -11.48
N TRP A 269 -15.66 -16.69 -12.51
CA TRP A 269 -14.73 -16.35 -13.59
C TRP A 269 -14.85 -14.86 -13.87
N GLU A 270 -13.82 -14.12 -13.53
CA GLU A 270 -13.72 -12.68 -13.69
C GLU A 270 -12.64 -12.36 -14.71
N THR A 271 -12.98 -11.58 -15.73
CA THR A 271 -12.03 -11.06 -16.72
C THR A 271 -12.15 -9.54 -16.75
N LYS A 272 -11.02 -8.84 -16.68
CA LYS A 272 -10.97 -7.39 -16.69
C LYS A 272 -9.91 -6.89 -17.65
N VAL A 273 -10.28 -5.90 -18.46
CA VAL A 273 -9.36 -5.02 -19.18
C VAL A 273 -9.37 -3.66 -18.52
N TYR A 274 -8.21 -3.00 -18.46
CA TYR A 274 -8.11 -1.69 -17.83
C TYR A 274 -7.07 -0.80 -18.50
N PHE A 275 -7.30 0.49 -18.34
CA PHE A 275 -6.39 1.55 -18.78
C PHE A 275 -6.25 2.56 -17.66
N ASN A 276 -5.01 3.00 -17.43
CA ASN A 276 -4.77 4.17 -16.58
C ASN A 276 -3.71 5.09 -17.19
N THR A 277 -3.86 6.38 -16.92
CA THR A 277 -2.89 7.42 -17.26
C THR A 277 -2.70 8.33 -16.07
N ILE A 278 -1.45 8.53 -15.69
CA ILE A 278 -1.04 9.35 -14.57
C ILE A 278 -0.14 10.45 -15.12
N THR A 279 -0.42 11.68 -14.71
CA THR A 279 0.43 12.85 -14.98
C THR A 279 0.86 13.45 -13.66
N HIS A 280 2.14 13.69 -13.52
CA HIS A 280 2.73 14.35 -12.36
C HIS A 280 3.58 15.51 -12.83
N ARG A 281 3.42 16.69 -12.20
CA ARG A 281 4.27 17.87 -12.45
C ARG A 281 4.72 18.43 -11.14
N MET A 282 6.02 18.46 -10.93
CA MET A 282 6.63 19.14 -9.79
C MET A 282 7.52 20.26 -10.28
N ASP A 283 7.55 21.35 -9.53
CA ASP A 283 8.32 22.54 -9.78
C ASP A 283 8.68 23.25 -8.47
N ASP A 284 9.54 24.23 -8.53
CA ASP A 284 9.98 25.01 -7.39
C ASP A 284 9.49 26.47 -7.44
N THR A 285 8.47 26.77 -8.26
CA THR A 285 7.99 28.15 -8.51
C THR A 285 7.47 28.83 -7.24
N GLN A 286 7.02 28.08 -6.24
CA GLN A 286 6.58 28.62 -4.95
C GLN A 286 7.70 28.75 -3.92
N ARG A 287 8.92 28.27 -4.24
CA ARG A 287 10.06 28.36 -3.33
C ARG A 287 10.73 29.72 -3.42
N PRO A 288 10.95 30.40 -2.27
CA PRO A 288 11.41 31.81 -2.28
C PRO A 288 12.84 31.99 -2.77
N ILE A 289 13.70 31.01 -2.54
CA ILE A 289 15.13 31.04 -2.89
C ILE A 289 15.55 29.65 -3.32
N VAL A 290 15.91 29.53 -4.59
CA VAL A 290 16.49 28.31 -5.17
C VAL A 290 17.70 28.69 -6.00
N PRO A 291 18.79 27.90 -6.00
CA PRO A 291 20.01 28.19 -6.74
C PRO A 291 19.79 28.07 -8.26
N ILE A 292 18.84 27.23 -8.68
CA ILE A 292 18.41 27.02 -10.06
C ILE A 292 16.94 26.58 -10.05
N HIS A 293 16.13 27.12 -10.94
CA HIS A 293 14.73 26.71 -11.09
C HIS A 293 14.64 25.40 -11.89
N MET A 294 13.73 24.52 -11.46
CA MET A 294 13.54 23.21 -12.06
C MET A 294 12.05 22.89 -12.29
N ASP A 295 11.77 22.36 -13.48
CA ASP A 295 10.51 21.72 -13.82
C ASP A 295 10.73 20.23 -14.05
N MET A 296 9.91 19.38 -13.41
CA MET A 296 10.03 17.92 -13.53
C MET A 296 8.65 17.29 -13.80
N PRO A 297 8.19 17.28 -15.07
CA PRO A 297 7.00 16.55 -15.44
C PRO A 297 7.29 15.05 -15.63
N GLY A 298 6.29 14.22 -15.27
CA GLY A 298 6.33 12.79 -15.46
C GLY A 298 4.99 12.23 -15.92
N TRP A 299 5.03 11.13 -16.66
CA TRP A 299 3.87 10.46 -17.20
C TRP A 299 3.99 8.95 -17.07
N SER A 300 2.87 8.32 -16.73
CA SER A 300 2.74 6.87 -16.74
C SER A 300 1.44 6.47 -17.44
N LYS A 301 1.52 5.56 -18.41
CA LYS A 301 0.36 4.99 -19.11
C LYS A 301 0.40 3.48 -19.01
N THR A 302 -0.69 2.86 -18.56
CA THR A 302 -0.77 1.40 -18.40
C THR A 302 -2.00 0.86 -19.10
N TYR A 303 -1.79 -0.16 -19.90
CA TYR A 303 -2.83 -1.03 -20.47
C TYR A 303 -2.69 -2.39 -19.83
N GLY A 304 -3.76 -2.90 -19.25
CA GLY A 304 -3.67 -4.16 -18.53
C GLY A 304 -4.88 -5.05 -18.72
N TYR A 305 -4.66 -6.31 -18.43
CA TYR A 305 -5.62 -7.39 -18.54
C TYR A 305 -5.39 -8.40 -17.42
N TYR A 306 -6.47 -8.94 -16.85
CA TYR A 306 -6.39 -10.18 -16.11
C TYR A 306 -7.62 -11.06 -16.33
N SER A 307 -7.44 -12.37 -16.17
CA SER A 307 -8.52 -13.35 -16.14
C SER A 307 -8.31 -14.29 -14.98
N LYS A 308 -9.25 -14.28 -14.04
CA LYS A 308 -9.19 -14.98 -12.76
C LYS A 308 -10.34 -15.97 -12.69
N ILE A 309 -10.02 -17.25 -12.46
CA ILE A 309 -10.97 -18.36 -12.38
C ILE A 309 -10.82 -19.05 -11.03
N LYS A 310 -11.94 -19.21 -10.32
CA LYS A 310 -12.02 -20.02 -9.11
C LYS A 310 -12.73 -21.34 -9.41
N VAL A 311 -12.10 -22.43 -9.02
CA VAL A 311 -12.60 -23.80 -9.21
C VAL A 311 -12.66 -24.49 -7.85
N SER A 312 -13.74 -25.20 -7.57
CA SER A 312 -13.88 -26.00 -6.35
C SER A 312 -14.15 -27.46 -6.73
N LEU A 313 -13.25 -28.35 -6.32
CA LEU A 313 -13.27 -29.79 -6.58
C LEU A 313 -13.10 -30.49 -5.25
N GLU A 314 -14.19 -30.94 -4.63
CA GLU A 314 -14.17 -31.62 -3.31
C GLU A 314 -13.32 -30.86 -2.28
N GLN A 315 -12.10 -31.34 -2.03
CA GLN A 315 -11.16 -30.79 -1.05
C GLN A 315 -10.22 -29.72 -1.64
N HIS A 316 -10.22 -29.53 -2.98
CA HIS A 316 -9.39 -28.56 -3.67
C HIS A 316 -10.15 -27.27 -3.99
N HIS A 317 -9.59 -26.12 -3.62
CA HIS A 317 -10.08 -24.81 -3.99
C HIS A 317 -9.02 -24.07 -4.79
N LEU A 318 -9.13 -24.21 -6.12
CA LEU A 318 -8.14 -23.70 -7.05
C LEU A 318 -8.45 -22.26 -7.47
N LEU A 319 -7.41 -21.45 -7.58
CA LEU A 319 -7.44 -20.12 -8.17
C LEU A 319 -6.39 -20.04 -9.28
N PHE A 320 -6.83 -19.69 -10.47
CA PHE A 320 -5.95 -19.37 -11.60
C PHE A 320 -6.11 -17.88 -11.90
N ASN A 321 -5.01 -17.17 -12.07
CA ASN A 321 -5.04 -15.78 -12.53
C ASN A 321 -3.95 -15.54 -13.56
N PHE A 322 -4.34 -15.39 -14.83
CA PHE A 322 -3.46 -14.85 -15.85
C PHE A 322 -3.56 -13.34 -15.82
N ASN A 323 -2.42 -12.67 -15.72
CA ASN A 323 -2.37 -11.21 -15.72
C ASN A 323 -1.26 -10.69 -16.64
N ALA A 324 -1.54 -9.60 -17.32
CA ALA A 324 -0.62 -8.96 -18.24
C ALA A 324 -0.79 -7.44 -18.18
N PHE A 325 0.28 -6.71 -18.33
CA PHE A 325 0.24 -5.26 -18.51
C PHE A 325 1.36 -4.78 -19.43
N TYR A 326 1.09 -3.68 -20.09
CA TYR A 326 2.07 -2.86 -20.80
C TYR A 326 2.04 -1.47 -20.18
N ASN A 327 3.16 -1.04 -19.64
CA ASN A 327 3.31 0.28 -19.04
C ASN A 327 4.37 1.09 -19.79
N GLN A 328 4.13 2.39 -19.90
CA GLN A 328 5.06 3.39 -20.40
C GLN A 328 5.30 4.39 -19.29
N SER A 329 6.53 4.54 -18.82
CA SER A 329 6.97 5.51 -17.81
C SER A 329 8.00 6.44 -18.42
N MET A 330 7.74 7.75 -18.35
CA MET A 330 8.62 8.79 -18.82
C MET A 330 8.63 9.94 -17.82
N ALA A 331 9.80 10.49 -17.53
CA ALA A 331 9.94 11.70 -16.73
C ALA A 331 11.11 12.53 -17.25
N GLU A 332 10.95 13.84 -17.17
CA GLU A 332 11.89 14.84 -17.67
C GLU A 332 12.30 15.78 -16.55
N MET A 333 13.42 16.46 -16.72
CA MET A 333 13.83 17.56 -15.88
C MET A 333 14.38 18.66 -16.77
N THR A 334 13.90 19.89 -16.57
CA THR A 334 14.47 21.10 -17.18
C THR A 334 14.97 22.01 -16.07
N MET A 335 16.23 22.42 -16.15
CA MET A 335 16.85 23.34 -15.22
C MET A 335 17.04 24.69 -15.90
N TYR A 336 16.62 25.76 -15.22
CA TYR A 336 16.67 27.15 -15.72
C TYR A 336 17.70 27.92 -14.90
N PRO A 337 18.89 28.23 -15.47
CA PRO A 337 19.91 28.98 -14.73
C PRO A 337 19.40 30.39 -14.39
N ALA A 338 19.84 30.90 -13.24
CA ALA A 338 19.56 32.26 -12.81
C ALA A 338 20.26 33.31 -13.72
N ASN A 339 21.37 32.94 -14.38
CA ASN A 339 22.07 33.78 -15.34
C ASN A 339 21.40 33.68 -16.72
N PRO A 340 20.83 34.79 -17.27
CA PRO A 340 20.12 34.76 -18.56
C PRO A 340 21.03 34.46 -19.77
N ASN A 341 22.36 34.48 -19.61
CA ASN A 341 23.31 34.14 -20.67
C ASN A 341 23.64 32.64 -20.70
N GLU A 342 23.15 31.87 -19.76
CA GLU A 342 23.34 30.40 -19.74
C GLU A 342 22.10 29.72 -20.35
N ASN A 343 22.32 28.63 -21.06
CA ASN A 343 21.24 27.86 -21.65
C ASN A 343 20.56 26.97 -20.59
N SER A 344 19.24 26.79 -20.71
CA SER A 344 18.52 25.77 -19.94
C SER A 344 19.06 24.37 -20.26
N MET A 345 19.14 23.52 -19.25
CA MET A 345 19.56 22.14 -19.38
C MET A 345 18.36 21.20 -19.29
N PHE A 346 18.24 20.32 -20.27
CA PHE A 346 17.18 19.32 -20.35
C PHE A 346 17.76 17.92 -20.24
N MET A 347 17.04 17.02 -19.51
CA MET A 347 17.36 15.61 -19.46
C MET A 347 16.13 14.74 -19.21
N TYR A 348 16.20 13.49 -19.63
CA TYR A 348 15.25 12.46 -19.19
C TYR A 348 15.70 11.88 -17.85
N THR A 349 14.88 12.02 -16.82
CA THR A 349 15.08 11.33 -15.53
C THR A 349 14.55 9.88 -15.59
N TRP A 350 13.51 9.63 -16.40
CA TRP A 350 13.09 8.30 -16.87
C TRP A 350 12.99 8.30 -18.41
N PRO A 351 13.87 7.59 -19.12
CA PRO A 351 14.04 7.73 -20.56
C PRO A 351 13.02 6.96 -21.40
N ASP A 352 11.72 7.21 -21.26
CA ASP A 352 10.61 6.47 -21.92
C ASP A 352 10.80 4.95 -21.78
N VAL A 353 10.75 4.46 -20.55
CA VAL A 353 10.90 3.03 -20.28
C VAL A 353 9.55 2.34 -20.46
N ARG A 354 9.52 1.36 -21.35
CA ARG A 354 8.34 0.54 -21.65
C ARG A 354 8.50 -0.82 -21.01
N THR A 355 7.54 -1.19 -20.17
CA THR A 355 7.54 -2.44 -19.43
C THR A 355 6.39 -3.33 -19.89
N LEU A 356 6.70 -4.52 -20.37
CA LEU A 356 5.71 -5.57 -20.62
C LEU A 356 5.86 -6.66 -19.56
N TYR A 357 4.76 -7.03 -18.93
CA TYR A 357 4.69 -8.16 -18.01
C TYR A 357 3.56 -9.10 -18.42
N GLN A 358 3.81 -10.40 -18.32
CA GLN A 358 2.81 -11.46 -18.46
C GLN A 358 3.10 -12.52 -17.40
N GLY A 359 2.08 -12.95 -16.66
CA GLY A 359 2.27 -13.92 -15.60
C GLY A 359 1.04 -14.78 -15.37
N LEU A 360 1.27 -16.03 -15.01
CA LEU A 360 0.27 -16.97 -14.56
C LEU A 360 0.49 -17.27 -13.08
N TYR A 361 -0.51 -16.99 -12.27
CA TYR A 361 -0.59 -17.37 -10.86
C TYR A 361 -1.52 -18.56 -10.71
N VAL A 362 -1.11 -19.54 -9.92
CA VAL A 362 -1.91 -20.71 -9.55
C VAL A 362 -1.86 -20.87 -8.04
N GLU A 363 -3.02 -21.09 -7.43
CA GLU A 363 -3.15 -21.35 -5.99
C GLU A 363 -4.10 -22.54 -5.78
N ASP A 364 -3.74 -23.46 -4.90
CA ASP A 364 -4.62 -24.52 -4.40
C ASP A 364 -4.71 -24.44 -2.88
N ASN A 365 -5.91 -24.30 -2.37
CA ASN A 365 -6.23 -24.43 -0.96
C ASN A 365 -6.80 -25.84 -0.75
N TYR A 366 -5.95 -26.78 -0.35
CA TYR A 366 -6.31 -28.17 -0.11
C TYR A 366 -6.76 -28.38 1.34
N ALA A 367 -8.00 -28.80 1.52
CA ALA A 367 -8.56 -29.12 2.83
C ALA A 367 -8.15 -30.54 3.23
N LEU A 368 -7.20 -30.69 4.19
CA LEU A 368 -6.80 -32.01 4.72
C LEU A 368 -7.94 -32.61 5.55
N ASN A 369 -8.61 -31.79 6.33
CA ASN A 369 -9.80 -32.11 7.14
C ASN A 369 -10.52 -30.82 7.53
N CYS A 370 -11.57 -30.90 8.37
CA CYS A 370 -12.34 -29.73 8.83
C CYS A 370 -11.54 -28.74 9.70
N HIS A 371 -10.32 -29.08 10.12
CA HIS A 371 -9.50 -28.25 11.00
C HIS A 371 -8.17 -27.82 10.39
N SER A 372 -7.72 -28.49 9.34
CA SER A 372 -6.40 -28.23 8.75
C SER A 372 -6.43 -28.23 7.23
N GLY A 373 -5.56 -27.43 6.65
CA GLY A 373 -5.37 -27.31 5.21
C GLY A 373 -3.94 -26.97 4.83
N ILE A 374 -3.63 -27.21 3.57
CA ILE A 374 -2.38 -26.79 2.95
C ILE A 374 -2.73 -25.86 1.80
N LYS A 375 -2.11 -24.69 1.78
CA LYS A 375 -2.18 -23.76 0.68
C LYS A 375 -0.87 -23.79 -0.09
N VAL A 376 -0.93 -24.09 -1.38
CA VAL A 376 0.21 -24.03 -2.30
C VAL A 376 -0.09 -22.99 -3.35
N SER A 377 0.85 -22.08 -3.62
CA SER A 377 0.70 -21.11 -4.69
C SER A 377 2.01 -20.89 -5.42
N GLY A 378 1.94 -20.51 -6.69
CA GLY A 378 3.11 -20.22 -7.49
C GLY A 378 2.80 -19.29 -8.65
N THR A 379 3.83 -18.56 -9.11
CA THR A 379 3.77 -17.66 -10.26
C THR A 379 4.91 -17.99 -11.23
N ALA A 380 4.60 -17.94 -12.51
CA ALA A 380 5.59 -17.87 -13.57
C ALA A 380 5.30 -16.63 -14.41
N GLY A 381 6.29 -15.73 -14.52
CA GLY A 381 6.15 -14.45 -15.20
C GLY A 381 7.28 -14.16 -16.18
N PHE A 382 6.92 -13.50 -17.27
CA PHE A 382 7.85 -12.89 -18.22
C PHE A 382 7.80 -11.37 -18.05
N HIS A 383 8.96 -10.75 -18.03
CA HIS A 383 9.12 -9.31 -17.83
C HIS A 383 10.13 -8.76 -18.84
N LEU A 384 9.74 -7.71 -19.56
CA LEU A 384 10.56 -7.03 -20.55
C LEU A 384 10.57 -5.53 -20.25
N ASN A 385 11.75 -4.94 -20.11
CA ASN A 385 11.93 -3.48 -20.17
C ASN A 385 12.57 -3.09 -21.50
N LYS A 386 12.15 -1.95 -22.07
CA LYS A 386 12.74 -1.34 -23.26
C LYS A 386 12.84 0.17 -23.03
N VAL A 387 14.04 0.73 -23.20
CA VAL A 387 14.24 2.17 -23.34
C VAL A 387 13.88 2.56 -24.75
N ALA A 388 12.87 3.38 -24.93
CA ALA A 388 12.31 3.74 -26.24
C ALA A 388 12.81 5.10 -26.75
N SER A 389 13.24 6.01 -25.87
CA SER A 389 13.92 7.26 -26.23
C SER A 389 15.34 6.99 -26.68
N GLN A 390 15.70 7.39 -27.89
CA GLN A 390 17.08 7.23 -28.41
C GLN A 390 18.07 8.08 -27.61
N SER A 391 17.77 9.33 -27.35
CA SER A 391 18.61 10.23 -26.54
C SER A 391 18.72 9.76 -25.08
N GLY A 392 17.62 9.21 -24.52
CA GLY A 392 17.66 8.61 -23.19
C GLY A 392 18.50 7.36 -23.12
N LEU A 393 18.50 6.53 -24.16
CA LEU A 393 19.40 5.38 -24.28
C LEU A 393 20.88 5.83 -24.35
N GLU A 394 21.17 6.81 -25.19
CA GLU A 394 22.52 7.39 -25.34
C GLU A 394 23.01 7.99 -24.02
N SER A 395 22.15 8.66 -23.24
CA SER A 395 22.51 9.18 -21.93
C SER A 395 22.90 8.06 -20.95
N LEU A 396 22.16 6.95 -20.91
CA LEU A 396 22.53 5.79 -20.08
C LEU A 396 23.78 5.08 -20.59
N GLN A 397 24.04 5.06 -21.90
CA GLN A 397 25.22 4.46 -22.51
C GLN A 397 26.52 5.23 -22.19
N ILE A 398 26.45 6.47 -21.69
CA ILE A 398 27.61 7.16 -21.10
C ILE A 398 28.20 6.35 -19.95
N PHE A 399 27.33 5.73 -19.11
CA PHE A 399 27.74 4.92 -17.97
C PHE A 399 27.84 3.42 -18.30
N TYR A 400 27.04 2.97 -19.26
CA TYR A 400 26.91 1.55 -19.65
C TYR A 400 27.01 1.38 -21.17
N PRO A 401 28.20 1.55 -21.77
CA PRO A 401 28.37 1.56 -23.24
C PRO A 401 27.79 0.32 -23.94
N GLU A 402 27.86 -0.84 -23.29
CA GLU A 402 27.43 -2.13 -23.84
C GLU A 402 25.92 -2.43 -23.57
N MET A 403 25.18 -1.48 -22.99
CA MET A 403 23.75 -1.76 -22.69
C MET A 403 22.93 -1.85 -23.96
N ALA A 404 22.13 -2.92 -24.06
CA ALA A 404 21.10 -3.04 -25.06
C ALA A 404 19.87 -2.19 -24.67
N SER A 405 19.10 -1.73 -25.67
CA SER A 405 17.86 -0.97 -25.46
C SER A 405 16.77 -1.76 -24.73
N GLN A 406 16.90 -3.09 -24.62
CA GLN A 406 15.93 -3.95 -23.98
C GLN A 406 16.56 -5.00 -23.07
N LYS A 407 15.84 -5.36 -22.00
CA LYS A 407 16.23 -6.40 -21.03
C LYS A 407 15.04 -7.32 -20.74
N GLN A 408 15.23 -8.63 -20.95
CA GLN A 408 14.25 -9.66 -20.64
C GLN A 408 14.58 -10.34 -19.32
N ARG A 409 13.54 -10.73 -18.55
CA ARG A 409 13.67 -11.44 -17.27
C ARG A 409 12.53 -12.44 -17.11
N TYR A 410 12.80 -13.54 -16.44
CA TYR A 410 11.81 -14.49 -15.98
C TYR A 410 11.69 -14.36 -14.47
N LEU A 411 10.46 -14.35 -13.97
CA LEU A 411 10.13 -14.18 -12.56
C LEU A 411 9.39 -15.42 -12.06
N LYS A 412 9.77 -15.93 -10.92
CA LYS A 412 9.20 -17.15 -10.34
C LYS A 412 8.82 -16.91 -8.89
N SER A 413 7.72 -17.54 -8.46
CA SER A 413 7.42 -17.65 -7.04
C SER A 413 6.82 -19.03 -6.72
N LEU A 414 7.01 -19.46 -5.48
CA LEU A 414 6.40 -20.64 -4.89
C LEU A 414 6.17 -20.38 -3.41
N ALA A 415 4.98 -20.69 -2.90
CA ALA A 415 4.69 -20.63 -1.47
C ALA A 415 3.91 -21.87 -1.02
N ILE A 416 4.22 -22.36 0.15
CA ILE A 416 3.54 -23.48 0.81
C ILE A 416 3.23 -23.06 2.23
N ASN A 417 1.96 -23.10 2.62
CA ASN A 417 1.49 -22.74 3.94
C ASN A 417 0.63 -23.87 4.52
N TYR A 418 0.91 -24.27 5.73
CA TYR A 418 0.04 -25.13 6.54
C TYR A 418 -0.78 -24.30 7.50
N ILE A 419 -2.07 -24.59 7.62
CA ILE A 419 -3.03 -23.84 8.44
C ILE A 419 -3.81 -24.83 9.31
N TYR A 420 -3.95 -24.51 10.59
CA TYR A 420 -4.76 -25.28 11.54
C TYR A 420 -5.67 -24.35 12.35
N ASN A 421 -6.93 -24.78 12.54
CA ASN A 421 -7.91 -24.04 13.35
C ASN A 421 -8.83 -25.05 14.07
N LYS A 422 -8.77 -25.12 15.40
CA LYS A 422 -9.64 -25.96 16.22
C LYS A 422 -9.77 -25.42 17.64
N SER A 423 -11.00 -25.39 18.16
CA SER A 423 -11.28 -25.10 19.58
C SER A 423 -10.70 -23.78 20.08
N GLY A 424 -10.68 -22.76 19.21
CA GLY A 424 -10.17 -21.43 19.53
C GLY A 424 -8.66 -21.27 19.31
N TRP A 425 -7.93 -22.32 19.01
CA TRP A 425 -6.54 -22.26 18.58
C TRP A 425 -6.44 -22.16 17.06
N GLU A 426 -5.63 -21.23 16.58
CA GLU A 426 -5.22 -21.16 15.19
C GLU A 426 -3.70 -21.07 15.11
N TYR A 427 -3.09 -21.80 14.19
CA TYR A 427 -1.66 -21.65 13.89
C TYR A 427 -1.38 -21.97 12.43
N GLY A 428 -0.32 -21.39 11.92
CA GLY A 428 0.16 -21.66 10.60
C GLY A 428 1.66 -21.48 10.50
N LEU A 429 2.23 -22.23 9.56
CA LEU A 429 3.64 -22.20 9.19
C LEU A 429 3.72 -22.12 7.67
N GLY A 430 4.58 -21.27 7.16
CA GLY A 430 4.77 -21.09 5.74
C GLY A 430 6.22 -20.90 5.35
N VAL A 431 6.56 -21.37 4.16
CA VAL A 431 7.82 -21.08 3.49
C VAL A 431 7.53 -20.64 2.07
N ALA A 432 8.26 -19.66 1.59
CA ALA A 432 8.07 -19.17 0.25
C ALA A 432 9.36 -18.70 -0.41
N TYR A 433 9.38 -18.74 -1.73
CA TYR A 433 10.41 -18.20 -2.59
C TYR A 433 9.78 -17.29 -3.63
N GLY A 434 10.38 -16.13 -3.90
CA GLY A 434 9.89 -15.23 -4.93
C GLY A 434 10.96 -14.34 -5.52
N GLU A 435 10.70 -13.82 -6.70
CA GLU A 435 11.58 -12.93 -7.44
C GLU A 435 10.86 -11.66 -7.86
N ARG A 436 11.58 -10.53 -7.88
CA ARG A 436 11.12 -9.31 -8.52
C ARG A 436 12.16 -8.77 -9.51
N ALA A 437 11.71 -8.09 -10.56
CA ALA A 437 12.57 -7.30 -11.41
C ALA A 437 12.91 -5.95 -10.75
N PRO A 438 14.06 -5.32 -11.10
CA PRO A 438 14.32 -3.93 -10.76
C PRO A 438 13.22 -3.00 -11.26
N SER A 439 12.92 -1.95 -10.51
CA SER A 439 12.00 -0.88 -10.91
C SER A 439 12.61 -0.01 -12.02
N VAL A 440 11.80 0.91 -12.58
CA VAL A 440 12.27 1.86 -13.60
C VAL A 440 13.38 2.75 -13.05
N SER A 441 13.25 3.27 -11.82
CA SER A 441 14.31 4.07 -11.20
C SER A 441 15.56 3.28 -10.93
N GLU A 442 15.43 2.05 -10.39
CA GLU A 442 16.58 1.20 -10.10
C GLU A 442 17.36 0.76 -11.36
N GLY A 443 16.64 0.52 -12.46
CA GLY A 443 17.26 0.04 -13.71
C GLY A 443 17.65 1.13 -14.70
N TYR A 444 16.94 2.26 -14.70
CA TYR A 444 17.02 3.24 -15.81
C TYR A 444 16.90 4.70 -15.34
N GLY A 445 16.85 4.97 -14.03
CA GLY A 445 16.86 6.33 -13.51
C GLY A 445 18.13 7.07 -13.87
N PHE A 446 18.04 8.36 -14.23
CA PHE A 446 19.19 9.14 -14.63
C PHE A 446 19.24 10.42 -13.80
N TYR A 447 20.24 10.53 -12.90
CA TYR A 447 20.45 11.62 -11.96
C TYR A 447 19.18 12.00 -11.16
N LEU A 448 18.57 11.00 -10.51
CA LEU A 448 17.44 11.21 -9.61
C LEU A 448 17.93 11.75 -8.27
N PHE A 449 17.77 13.03 -8.01
CA PHE A 449 18.14 13.60 -6.71
C PHE A 449 17.24 13.02 -5.61
N ASN A 450 17.84 12.41 -4.61
CA ASN A 450 17.13 11.89 -3.44
C ASN A 450 17.41 12.76 -2.22
N SER A 451 16.43 13.59 -1.83
CA SER A 451 16.61 14.51 -0.70
C SER A 451 16.66 13.80 0.67
N PHE A 452 16.37 12.50 0.75
CA PHE A 452 16.50 11.71 1.98
C PHE A 452 17.96 11.49 2.37
N ASP A 453 18.83 11.23 1.40
CA ASP A 453 20.26 11.01 1.62
C ASP A 453 21.15 12.11 1.00
N GLY A 454 20.56 13.01 0.22
CA GLY A 454 21.26 14.13 -0.41
C GLY A 454 22.13 13.75 -1.59
N PHE A 455 21.89 12.63 -2.26
CA PHE A 455 22.67 12.15 -3.41
C PHE A 455 21.84 12.13 -4.70
N ASP A 456 22.52 12.31 -5.83
CA ASP A 456 21.96 11.96 -7.12
C ASP A 456 22.05 10.44 -7.33
N HIS A 457 20.94 9.80 -7.73
CA HIS A 457 20.90 8.35 -7.97
C HIS A 457 20.89 8.03 -9.46
N ILE A 458 21.72 7.06 -9.88
CA ILE A 458 21.79 6.54 -11.25
C ILE A 458 21.33 5.08 -11.26
N GLY A 459 20.43 4.75 -12.18
CA GLY A 459 19.96 3.40 -12.42
C GLY A 459 21.04 2.51 -13.04
N ASN A 460 20.89 1.18 -12.84
CA ASN A 460 21.81 0.21 -13.38
C ASN A 460 21.07 -0.87 -14.19
N PRO A 461 21.15 -0.83 -15.55
CA PRO A 461 20.46 -1.79 -16.41
C PRO A 461 20.97 -3.24 -16.26
N SER A 462 22.17 -3.42 -15.71
CA SER A 462 22.77 -4.75 -15.54
C SER A 462 22.25 -5.52 -14.34
N LEU A 463 21.48 -4.88 -13.43
CA LEU A 463 20.94 -5.48 -12.21
C LEU A 463 20.22 -6.80 -12.50
N LYS A 464 20.43 -7.78 -11.62
CA LYS A 464 19.72 -9.06 -11.59
C LYS A 464 18.40 -8.91 -10.81
N ASN A 465 17.53 -9.92 -10.94
CA ASN A 465 16.33 -9.99 -10.10
C ASN A 465 16.72 -10.10 -8.61
N GLU A 466 16.02 -9.41 -7.74
CA GLU A 466 16.04 -9.76 -6.31
C GLU A 466 15.31 -11.08 -6.09
N LYS A 467 15.79 -11.88 -5.14
CA LYS A 467 15.24 -13.18 -4.81
C LYS A 467 15.03 -13.26 -3.30
N SER A 468 13.81 -13.51 -2.87
CA SER A 468 13.46 -13.63 -1.46
C SER A 468 13.16 -15.08 -1.09
N LEU A 469 13.81 -15.57 -0.03
CA LEU A 469 13.38 -16.75 0.70
C LEU A 469 12.69 -16.27 1.97
N GLU A 470 11.45 -16.71 2.17
CA GLU A 470 10.58 -16.27 3.25
C GLU A 470 10.20 -17.44 4.16
N GLY A 471 10.25 -17.21 5.47
CA GLY A 471 9.62 -18.07 6.48
C GLY A 471 8.60 -17.25 7.25
N ASN A 472 7.38 -17.76 7.43
CA ASN A 472 6.35 -17.10 8.22
C ASN A 472 5.67 -18.06 9.17
N CYS A 473 5.21 -17.55 10.32
CA CYS A 473 4.46 -18.31 11.30
C CYS A 473 3.45 -17.42 12.02
N TYR A 474 2.38 -18.03 12.48
CA TYR A 474 1.48 -17.40 13.43
C TYR A 474 0.90 -18.39 14.42
N LEU A 475 0.57 -17.87 15.60
CA LEU A 475 -0.12 -18.59 16.66
C LEU A 475 -1.21 -17.68 17.22
N GLY A 476 -2.45 -18.10 17.13
CA GLY A 476 -3.61 -17.39 17.66
C GLY A 476 -4.38 -18.24 18.67
N TYR A 477 -4.96 -17.58 19.64
CA TYR A 477 -5.90 -18.15 20.60
C TYR A 477 -7.07 -17.22 20.82
N GLN A 478 -8.27 -17.73 20.59
CA GLN A 478 -9.52 -16.98 20.82
C GLN A 478 -10.50 -17.83 21.61
N LYS A 479 -10.82 -17.42 22.83
CA LYS A 479 -11.82 -18.07 23.67
C LYS A 479 -12.50 -17.06 24.58
N GLY A 480 -13.84 -17.03 24.55
CA GLY A 480 -14.62 -16.15 25.41
C GLY A 480 -14.31 -14.66 25.16
N LYS A 481 -13.72 -14.01 26.15
CA LYS A 481 -13.43 -12.55 26.12
C LYS A 481 -12.04 -12.20 25.60
N VAL A 482 -11.18 -13.19 25.36
CA VAL A 482 -9.77 -12.99 25.03
C VAL A 482 -9.49 -13.48 23.61
N ALA A 483 -8.79 -12.68 22.82
CA ALA A 483 -8.13 -13.09 21.60
C ALA A 483 -6.68 -12.60 21.63
N ILE A 484 -5.73 -13.50 21.38
CA ILE A 484 -4.29 -13.21 21.33
C ILE A 484 -3.77 -13.80 20.03
N LYS A 485 -2.95 -13.02 19.30
CA LYS A 485 -2.29 -13.50 18.08
C LYS A 485 -0.84 -13.03 18.05
N LEU A 486 0.07 -13.97 17.88
CA LEU A 486 1.48 -13.73 17.61
C LEU A 486 1.75 -14.09 16.16
N THR A 487 2.40 -13.20 15.42
CA THR A 487 2.85 -13.46 14.04
C THR A 487 4.34 -13.17 13.93
N GLY A 488 5.04 -13.92 13.09
CA GLY A 488 6.45 -13.72 12.79
C GLY A 488 6.72 -13.93 11.31
N SER A 489 7.64 -13.17 10.75
CA SER A 489 8.17 -13.37 9.40
C SER A 489 9.68 -13.12 9.36
N TYR A 490 10.35 -13.89 8.51
CA TYR A 490 11.77 -13.77 8.22
C TYR A 490 11.96 -13.77 6.71
N PHE A 491 12.70 -12.79 6.21
CA PHE A 491 13.05 -12.65 4.80
C PHE A 491 14.57 -12.68 4.65
N HIS A 492 15.07 -13.52 3.76
CA HIS A 492 16.44 -13.50 3.26
C HIS A 492 16.40 -13.14 1.78
N ILE A 493 16.86 -11.95 1.44
CA ILE A 493 16.73 -11.38 0.10
C ILE A 493 18.10 -11.31 -0.55
N SER A 494 18.37 -12.16 -1.52
CA SER A 494 19.61 -12.17 -2.32
C SER A 494 19.54 -11.14 -3.45
N ASN A 495 20.69 -10.60 -3.86
CA ASN A 495 20.82 -9.51 -4.80
C ASN A 495 20.01 -8.27 -4.36
N TYR A 496 20.05 -7.92 -3.08
CA TYR A 496 19.30 -6.81 -2.52
C TYR A 496 19.73 -5.48 -3.16
N ILE A 497 18.81 -4.81 -3.85
CA ILE A 497 19.11 -3.60 -4.62
C ILE A 497 19.12 -2.38 -3.72
N MET A 498 20.27 -1.69 -3.67
CA MET A 498 20.45 -0.42 -2.94
C MET A 498 21.29 0.54 -3.76
N ALA A 499 21.12 1.84 -3.55
CA ALA A 499 21.97 2.86 -4.12
C ALA A 499 23.27 2.99 -3.29
N MET A 500 24.41 2.78 -3.94
CA MET A 500 25.75 2.77 -3.31
C MET A 500 26.60 3.91 -3.85
N PRO A 501 27.37 4.64 -3.01
CA PRO A 501 28.20 5.75 -3.44
C PRO A 501 29.21 5.34 -4.52
N ASP A 502 29.32 6.18 -5.56
CA ASP A 502 30.36 6.07 -6.58
C ASP A 502 31.16 7.38 -6.65
N VAL A 503 32.38 7.36 -6.11
CA VAL A 503 33.24 8.54 -6.00
C VAL A 503 33.84 8.98 -7.34
N ALA A 504 33.73 8.16 -8.38
CA ALA A 504 34.20 8.50 -9.72
C ALA A 504 33.24 9.41 -10.48
N LEU A 505 31.99 9.51 -10.01
CA LEU A 505 30.92 10.28 -10.65
C LEU A 505 30.71 11.63 -9.97
N VAL A 506 30.42 12.64 -10.77
CA VAL A 506 30.16 14.01 -10.31
C VAL A 506 28.65 14.25 -10.27
N PRO A 507 28.09 14.81 -9.17
CA PRO A 507 26.68 15.11 -9.09
C PRO A 507 26.29 16.23 -10.06
N MET A 508 25.06 16.16 -10.57
CA MET A 508 24.47 17.21 -11.41
C MET A 508 23.62 18.19 -10.57
N THR A 509 23.00 17.70 -9.51
CA THR A 509 22.20 18.55 -8.63
C THR A 509 23.08 19.42 -7.76
N ILE A 510 22.84 20.74 -7.77
CA ILE A 510 23.58 21.70 -6.97
C ILE A 510 23.33 21.41 -5.49
N GLY A 511 24.42 21.20 -4.73
CA GLY A 511 24.36 20.88 -3.32
C GLY A 511 24.17 19.40 -2.99
N ALA A 512 24.13 18.52 -3.99
CA ALA A 512 24.15 17.09 -3.74
C ALA A 512 25.50 16.63 -3.15
N ASN A 513 25.46 15.66 -2.23
CA ASN A 513 26.63 15.11 -1.53
C ASN A 513 27.54 14.24 -2.44
N GLY A 514 27.05 13.88 -3.63
CA GLY A 514 27.73 13.01 -4.58
C GLY A 514 26.74 12.19 -5.39
N VAL A 515 27.21 11.13 -6.01
CA VAL A 515 26.41 10.21 -6.81
C VAL A 515 26.38 8.83 -6.16
N LYS A 516 25.19 8.20 -6.17
CA LYS A 516 25.00 6.79 -5.85
C LYS A 516 24.49 6.04 -7.08
N VAL A 517 25.04 4.85 -7.31
CA VAL A 517 24.61 3.94 -8.38
C VAL A 517 23.88 2.76 -7.78
N TYR A 518 22.73 2.39 -8.35
CA TYR A 518 22.02 1.21 -7.89
C TYR A 518 22.83 -0.06 -8.12
N SER A 519 23.07 -0.80 -7.05
CA SER A 519 23.89 -2.00 -6.99
C SER A 519 23.17 -3.12 -6.25
N ALA A 520 23.49 -4.35 -6.60
CA ALA A 520 22.97 -5.52 -5.91
C ALA A 520 23.96 -5.93 -4.81
N LEU A 521 23.55 -5.78 -3.55
CA LEU A 521 24.23 -6.38 -2.40
C LEU A 521 24.03 -7.90 -2.41
N ASP A 522 24.95 -8.65 -1.84
CA ASP A 522 24.85 -10.12 -1.80
C ASP A 522 23.53 -10.57 -1.20
N TYR A 523 23.20 -10.06 -0.02
CA TYR A 523 21.90 -10.28 0.61
C TYR A 523 21.53 -9.19 1.63
N ALA A 524 20.26 -9.20 1.99
CA ALA A 524 19.72 -8.51 3.16
C ALA A 524 18.77 -9.44 3.91
N THR A 525 18.59 -9.20 5.20
CA THR A 525 17.66 -9.95 6.05
C THR A 525 16.71 -9.01 6.76
N ILE A 526 15.43 -9.39 6.85
CA ILE A 526 14.41 -8.64 7.60
C ILE A 526 13.64 -9.63 8.48
N ILE A 527 13.48 -9.27 9.75
CA ILE A 527 12.70 -10.02 10.74
C ILE A 527 11.58 -9.12 11.23
N ASN A 528 10.36 -9.63 11.26
CA ASN A 528 9.20 -8.94 11.84
C ASN A 528 8.51 -9.86 12.84
N ALA A 529 8.07 -9.30 13.96
CA ALA A 529 7.24 -9.97 14.95
C ALA A 529 6.13 -9.01 15.40
N ASN A 530 4.91 -9.51 15.51
CA ASN A 530 3.76 -8.75 15.98
C ASN A 530 2.96 -9.58 16.98
N LEU A 531 2.64 -8.96 18.12
CA LEU A 531 1.73 -9.47 19.14
C LEU A 531 0.48 -8.58 19.19
N SER A 532 -0.69 -9.16 18.96
CA SER A 532 -1.97 -8.48 19.13
C SER A 532 -2.79 -9.16 20.22
N VAL A 533 -3.43 -8.33 21.05
CA VAL A 533 -4.28 -8.75 22.17
C VAL A 533 -5.59 -7.99 22.10
N GLU A 534 -6.71 -8.71 22.10
CA GLU A 534 -8.05 -8.15 22.28
C GLU A 534 -8.66 -8.71 23.56
N TYR A 535 -9.18 -7.83 24.40
CA TYR A 535 -9.92 -8.20 25.59
C TYR A 535 -11.27 -7.50 25.64
N ARG A 536 -12.35 -8.29 25.68
CA ARG A 536 -13.72 -7.81 25.76
C ARG A 536 -14.20 -7.78 27.21
N PHE A 537 -14.06 -6.64 27.89
CA PHE A 537 -14.57 -6.47 29.26
C PHE A 537 -16.08 -6.75 29.33
N SER A 538 -16.80 -6.20 28.34
CA SER A 538 -18.26 -6.38 28.15
C SER A 538 -18.61 -6.33 26.66
N LYS A 539 -19.91 -6.39 26.33
CA LYS A 539 -20.40 -6.16 24.96
C LYS A 539 -20.12 -4.73 24.46
N GLN A 540 -19.95 -3.78 25.39
CA GLN A 540 -19.75 -2.36 25.10
C GLN A 540 -18.28 -1.95 25.12
N PHE A 541 -17.44 -2.57 25.96
CA PHE A 541 -16.05 -2.20 26.17
C PHE A 541 -15.11 -3.25 25.61
N VAL A 542 -14.26 -2.83 24.65
CA VAL A 542 -13.22 -3.66 24.04
C VAL A 542 -11.88 -2.94 24.13
N TRP A 543 -10.89 -3.62 24.66
CA TRP A 543 -9.50 -3.19 24.66
C TRP A 543 -8.73 -3.96 23.61
N ASN A 544 -7.98 -3.23 22.77
CA ASN A 544 -7.08 -3.80 21.79
C ASN A 544 -5.68 -3.27 22.03
N SER A 545 -4.67 -4.14 21.95
CA SER A 545 -3.27 -3.73 21.98
C SER A 545 -2.47 -4.49 20.94
N GLN A 546 -1.51 -3.79 20.34
CA GLN A 546 -0.63 -4.31 19.32
C GLN A 546 0.79 -3.85 19.59
N PHE A 547 1.74 -4.77 19.46
CA PHE A 547 3.17 -4.54 19.65
C PHE A 547 3.91 -5.09 18.44
N VAL A 548 4.71 -4.25 17.81
CA VAL A 548 5.45 -4.59 16.60
C VAL A 548 6.94 -4.43 16.84
N TYR A 549 7.71 -5.41 16.40
CA TYR A 549 9.16 -5.38 16.39
C TYR A 549 9.66 -5.75 15.01
N SER A 550 10.57 -4.95 14.47
CA SER A 550 11.21 -5.21 13.18
C SER A 550 12.71 -4.98 13.29
N LYS A 551 13.48 -5.75 12.52
CA LYS A 551 14.93 -5.58 12.38
C LYS A 551 15.34 -5.97 10.96
N GLY A 552 16.13 -5.11 10.32
CA GLY A 552 16.68 -5.35 8.98
C GLY A 552 18.17 -5.06 8.93
N ASN A 553 18.96 -5.95 8.32
CA ASN A 553 20.39 -5.77 8.12
C ASN A 553 20.79 -6.21 6.71
N ASP A 554 21.79 -5.55 6.15
CA ASP A 554 22.46 -6.00 4.92
C ASP A 554 23.58 -7.03 5.21
N CYS A 555 24.26 -7.49 4.16
CA CYS A 555 25.37 -8.45 4.25
C CYS A 555 26.58 -7.93 5.04
N ASN A 556 26.73 -6.61 5.21
CA ASN A 556 27.77 -5.96 5.99
C ASN A 556 27.34 -5.66 7.44
N SER A 557 26.17 -6.21 7.87
CA SER A 557 25.58 -5.94 9.18
C SER A 557 25.14 -4.47 9.40
N MET A 558 25.06 -3.65 8.34
CA MET A 558 24.51 -2.32 8.42
C MET A 558 22.98 -2.41 8.50
N ASN A 559 22.36 -1.53 9.28
CA ASN A 559 20.90 -1.47 9.37
C ASN A 559 20.29 -1.02 8.03
N LEU A 560 19.19 -1.65 7.63
CA LEU A 560 18.41 -1.25 6.46
C LEU A 560 17.56 -0.03 6.78
N PRO A 561 17.38 0.91 5.83
CA PRO A 561 16.50 2.06 6.02
C PRO A 561 15.03 1.65 6.05
N PHE A 562 14.21 2.49 6.70
CA PHE A 562 12.74 2.34 6.82
C PHE A 562 12.28 1.07 7.54
N VAL A 563 13.12 0.48 8.37
CA VAL A 563 12.75 -0.62 9.27
C VAL A 563 12.31 -0.05 10.62
N ALA A 564 11.05 -0.31 10.98
CA ALA A 564 10.44 0.27 12.17
C ALA A 564 11.17 -0.11 13.47
N PRO A 565 11.38 0.84 14.41
CA PRO A 565 11.72 0.52 15.78
C PRO A 565 10.54 -0.19 16.46
N PHE A 566 10.76 -0.70 17.68
CA PHE A 566 9.65 -1.23 18.46
C PHE A 566 8.53 -0.20 18.56
N SER A 567 7.32 -0.58 18.14
CA SER A 567 6.14 0.26 18.13
C SER A 567 4.98 -0.41 18.89
N TYR A 568 4.10 0.41 19.42
CA TYR A 568 2.93 -0.05 20.15
C TYR A 568 1.72 0.82 19.87
N THR A 569 0.57 0.14 19.88
CA THR A 569 -0.74 0.77 19.78
C THR A 569 -1.66 0.14 20.83
N SER A 570 -2.39 0.92 21.61
CA SER A 570 -3.34 0.43 22.58
C SER A 570 -4.60 1.29 22.53
N SER A 571 -5.76 0.69 22.35
CA SER A 571 -7.04 1.40 22.26
C SER A 571 -8.09 0.80 23.17
N LEU A 572 -8.89 1.66 23.77
CA LEU A 572 -10.09 1.31 24.50
C LEU A 572 -11.31 1.87 23.74
N HIS A 573 -12.13 0.96 23.22
CA HIS A 573 -13.34 1.30 22.50
C HIS A 573 -14.58 1.11 23.40
N PHE A 574 -15.48 2.06 23.36
CA PHE A 574 -16.80 1.98 23.94
C PHE A 574 -17.84 2.15 22.84
N VAL A 575 -18.74 1.17 22.70
CA VAL A 575 -19.87 1.24 21.76
C VAL A 575 -21.15 0.84 22.45
N LYS A 576 -22.12 1.75 22.47
CA LYS A 576 -23.47 1.47 23.01
C LYS A 576 -24.51 2.17 22.12
N GLU A 577 -25.30 1.37 21.39
CA GLU A 577 -26.36 1.85 20.52
C GLU A 577 -25.97 2.99 19.57
N LYS A 578 -26.20 4.24 19.98
CA LYS A 578 -25.99 5.46 19.21
C LYS A 578 -24.62 6.11 19.49
N ILE A 579 -23.92 5.65 20.52
CA ILE A 579 -22.68 6.28 21.03
C ILE A 579 -21.49 5.36 20.72
N ALA A 580 -20.43 5.96 20.25
CA ALA A 580 -19.11 5.33 20.18
C ALA A 580 -18.07 6.29 20.75
N ALA A 581 -17.14 5.78 21.55
CA ALA A 581 -16.00 6.55 22.06
C ALA A 581 -14.74 5.72 22.00
N GLU A 582 -13.62 6.36 21.82
CA GLU A 582 -12.31 5.71 21.74
C GLU A 582 -11.25 6.55 22.41
N ILE A 583 -10.36 5.90 23.14
CA ILE A 583 -9.07 6.42 23.58
C ILE A 583 -8.01 5.54 22.94
N LEU A 584 -7.12 6.15 22.20
CA LEU A 584 -6.02 5.50 21.49
C LEU A 584 -4.69 6.06 21.99
N ILE A 585 -3.79 5.17 22.39
CA ILE A 585 -2.40 5.47 22.72
C ILE A 585 -1.52 4.74 21.73
N HIS A 586 -0.64 5.47 21.06
CA HIS A 586 0.32 4.85 20.14
C HIS A 586 1.67 5.58 20.18
N GLY A 587 2.71 4.87 19.84
CA GLY A 587 4.06 5.43 19.84
C GLY A 587 5.13 4.44 19.41
N ASN A 588 6.34 4.97 19.32
CA ASN A 588 7.53 4.21 18.96
C ASN A 588 8.59 4.38 20.06
N ALA A 589 9.41 3.34 20.24
CA ALA A 589 10.68 3.46 20.95
C ALA A 589 11.67 4.32 20.13
N THR A 590 12.75 4.76 20.76
CA THR A 590 13.84 5.44 20.06
C THR A 590 14.39 4.55 18.94
N GLN A 591 14.54 5.11 17.73
CA GLN A 591 15.22 4.42 16.64
C GLN A 591 16.72 4.34 16.93
N THR A 592 17.18 3.16 17.31
CA THR A 592 18.59 2.86 17.58
C THR A 592 19.25 2.06 16.47
N ASN A 593 18.44 1.38 15.64
CA ASN A 593 18.86 0.59 14.50
C ASN A 593 18.64 1.39 13.22
N TYR A 594 19.44 2.43 13.01
CA TYR A 594 19.39 3.28 11.82
C TYR A 594 20.74 3.26 11.10
N SER A 595 20.79 3.71 9.85
CA SER A 595 22.02 3.80 9.08
C SER A 595 22.16 5.18 8.42
N THR A 596 23.12 5.96 8.92
CA THR A 596 23.51 7.25 8.30
C THR A 596 24.05 7.05 6.89
N PHE A 597 24.64 5.89 6.59
CA PHE A 597 25.11 5.52 5.25
C PHE A 597 23.97 5.48 4.21
N TYR A 598 22.77 5.06 4.65
CA TYR A 598 21.56 5.02 3.82
C TYR A 598 20.67 6.27 3.98
N GLY A 599 21.15 7.30 4.68
CA GLY A 599 20.46 8.58 4.83
C GLY A 599 19.54 8.70 6.04
N GLU A 600 19.54 7.72 6.96
CA GLU A 600 18.73 7.80 8.18
C GLU A 600 19.43 8.55 9.30
N ASP A 601 18.62 9.26 10.09
CA ASP A 601 19.00 9.84 11.35
C ASP A 601 18.31 9.14 12.52
N ARG A 602 18.88 9.33 13.73
CA ARG A 602 18.27 8.86 14.94
C ARG A 602 16.97 9.63 15.22
N THR A 603 15.86 8.91 15.40
CA THR A 603 14.59 9.50 15.86
C THR A 603 14.30 9.18 17.32
N PRO A 604 13.89 10.17 18.14
CA PRO A 604 13.55 9.94 19.54
C PRO A 604 12.25 9.15 19.70
N SER A 605 12.07 8.53 20.85
CA SER A 605 10.79 7.89 21.21
C SER A 605 9.70 8.94 21.40
N TYR A 606 8.47 8.52 21.12
CA TYR A 606 7.29 9.34 21.39
C TYR A 606 6.09 8.49 21.82
N ALA A 607 5.14 9.12 22.48
CA ALA A 607 3.84 8.58 22.82
C ALA A 607 2.75 9.62 22.54
N LEU A 608 1.69 9.22 21.87
CA LEU A 608 0.56 10.09 21.54
C LEU A 608 -0.72 9.53 22.14
N ILE A 609 -1.59 10.44 22.55
CA ILE A 609 -2.95 10.13 23.00
C ILE A 609 -3.92 10.79 22.07
N ASN A 610 -4.83 9.99 21.49
CA ASN A 610 -5.95 10.44 20.67
C ASN A 610 -7.26 10.08 21.36
N MET A 611 -8.26 10.93 21.25
CA MET A 611 -9.59 10.70 21.82
C MET A 611 -10.65 11.03 20.78
N SER A 612 -11.66 10.19 20.66
CA SER A 612 -12.80 10.45 19.79
C SER A 612 -14.13 10.10 20.43
N PHE A 613 -15.17 10.81 20.03
CA PHE A 613 -16.54 10.59 20.42
C PHE A 613 -17.45 10.65 19.20
N GLY A 614 -18.39 9.72 19.09
CA GLY A 614 -19.34 9.63 18.01
C GLY A 614 -20.76 9.48 18.48
N TYR A 615 -21.70 10.09 17.74
CA TYR A 615 -23.11 9.99 18.00
C TYR A 615 -23.89 9.74 16.70
N LYS A 616 -24.82 8.74 16.72
CA LYS A 616 -25.75 8.43 15.62
C LYS A 616 -27.12 9.02 15.96
N PHE A 617 -27.66 9.84 15.08
CA PHE A 617 -29.03 10.31 15.22
C PHE A 617 -29.83 10.07 13.94
N LYS A 618 -31.13 9.93 14.10
CA LYS A 618 -32.08 9.69 13.04
C LYS A 618 -33.23 10.70 13.15
N TRP A 619 -33.51 11.39 12.05
CA TRP A 619 -34.65 12.26 11.92
C TRP A 619 -35.47 11.81 10.71
N ASN A 620 -36.63 11.23 10.94
CA ASN A 620 -37.43 10.54 9.94
C ASN A 620 -36.61 9.46 9.21
N THR A 621 -36.42 9.61 7.88
CA THR A 621 -35.60 8.73 7.05
C THR A 621 -34.12 9.07 7.08
N ILE A 622 -33.77 10.28 7.46
CA ILE A 622 -32.40 10.81 7.44
C ILE A 622 -31.60 10.20 8.61
N LYS A 623 -30.47 9.57 8.27
CA LYS A 623 -29.55 8.97 9.25
C LYS A 623 -28.24 9.75 9.23
N THR A 624 -27.91 10.40 10.34
CA THR A 624 -26.68 11.17 10.47
C THR A 624 -25.76 10.52 11.51
N GLN A 625 -24.48 10.46 11.18
CA GLN A 625 -23.38 10.05 12.05
C GLN A 625 -22.46 11.25 12.21
N MET A 626 -22.14 11.59 13.43
CA MET A 626 -21.18 12.64 13.76
C MET A 626 -20.07 12.05 14.57
N LYS A 627 -18.83 12.36 14.24
CA LYS A 627 -17.65 12.09 15.09
C LYS A 627 -16.84 13.35 15.28
N THR A 628 -16.39 13.55 16.50
CA THR A 628 -15.47 14.61 16.89
C THR A 628 -14.36 14.02 17.74
N GLY A 629 -13.22 14.63 17.73
CA GLY A 629 -12.12 14.17 18.57
C GLY A 629 -10.93 15.10 18.55
N VAL A 630 -9.92 14.69 19.31
CA VAL A 630 -8.65 15.39 19.43
C VAL A 630 -7.56 14.36 19.19
N GLU A 631 -6.71 14.62 18.22
CA GLU A 631 -5.48 13.88 17.97
C GLU A 631 -4.32 14.62 18.63
N ASN A 632 -3.33 13.84 19.08
CA ASN A 632 -2.18 14.37 19.81
C ASN A 632 -2.61 15.34 20.93
N VAL A 633 -3.44 14.84 21.86
CA VAL A 633 -4.08 15.63 22.94
C VAL A 633 -3.06 16.46 23.72
N LEU A 634 -1.88 15.90 23.96
CA LEU A 634 -0.81 16.55 24.73
C LEU A 634 0.00 17.57 23.91
N GLY A 635 -0.20 17.65 22.59
CA GLY A 635 0.59 18.51 21.71
C GLY A 635 2.05 18.07 21.61
N THR A 636 2.33 16.78 21.71
CA THR A 636 3.69 16.23 21.61
C THR A 636 4.33 16.61 20.27
N TYR A 637 5.53 17.17 20.32
CA TYR A 637 6.39 17.35 19.15
C TYR A 637 7.06 16.02 18.83
N TYR A 638 6.92 15.50 17.59
CA TYR A 638 7.47 14.23 17.19
C TYR A 638 7.67 14.12 15.69
N SER A 639 8.60 13.26 15.30
CA SER A 639 8.75 12.67 13.97
C SER A 639 8.88 11.16 14.13
N THR A 640 8.71 10.43 13.06
CA THR A 640 8.90 8.97 13.05
C THR A 640 10.12 8.60 12.20
N TYR A 641 10.61 7.39 12.37
CA TYR A 641 11.75 6.86 11.63
C TYR A 641 11.56 6.89 10.09
N SER A 642 10.33 6.95 9.60
CA SER A 642 9.99 6.98 8.17
C SER A 642 9.66 8.38 7.64
N ASP A 643 9.78 9.41 8.47
CA ASP A 643 9.59 10.79 8.05
C ASP A 643 10.88 11.34 7.46
N TRP A 644 10.86 11.72 6.19
CA TRP A 644 12.02 12.26 5.51
C TRP A 644 12.54 13.53 6.21
N ASN A 645 13.86 13.58 6.38
CA ASN A 645 14.55 14.71 7.02
C ASN A 645 14.00 15.06 8.42
N ASN A 646 13.54 14.03 9.15
CA ASN A 646 12.91 14.18 10.47
C ASN A 646 11.76 15.21 10.47
N LEU A 647 11.01 15.31 9.37
CA LEU A 647 9.90 16.23 9.24
C LEU A 647 8.91 16.08 10.41
N PRO A 648 8.72 17.13 11.24
CA PRO A 648 7.82 17.01 12.38
C PRO A 648 6.38 16.77 11.92
N ARG A 649 5.69 15.90 12.63
CA ARG A 649 4.27 15.61 12.37
C ARG A 649 3.37 16.64 13.04
N MET A 650 2.12 16.63 12.62
CA MET A 650 1.07 17.54 13.10
C MET A 650 0.95 17.47 14.63
N GLY A 651 0.90 18.65 15.26
CA GLY A 651 0.62 18.81 16.68
C GLY A 651 -0.83 18.49 17.02
N ARG A 652 -1.37 19.09 18.09
CA ARG A 652 -2.76 18.88 18.48
C ARG A 652 -3.72 19.27 17.35
N ASN A 653 -4.61 18.35 17.01
CA ASN A 653 -5.62 18.53 15.97
C ASN A 653 -7.00 18.18 16.49
N VAL A 654 -7.94 19.12 16.40
CA VAL A 654 -9.37 18.91 16.71
C VAL A 654 -10.09 18.68 15.40
N PHE A 655 -10.91 17.64 15.33
CA PHE A 655 -11.69 17.33 14.12
C PHE A 655 -13.17 17.16 14.40
N VAL A 656 -13.97 17.46 13.39
CA VAL A 656 -15.41 17.14 13.35
C VAL A 656 -15.73 16.54 11.99
N ASN A 657 -16.35 15.38 11.97
CA ASN A 657 -16.82 14.72 10.76
C ASN A 657 -18.31 14.41 10.86
N ILE A 658 -19.05 14.67 9.81
CA ILE A 658 -20.49 14.42 9.69
C ILE A 658 -20.74 13.64 8.41
N ALA A 659 -21.46 12.53 8.52
CA ALA A 659 -21.93 11.73 7.39
C ALA A 659 -23.43 11.57 7.48
N THR A 660 -24.16 12.04 6.47
CA THR A 660 -25.62 12.03 6.41
C THR A 660 -26.10 11.20 5.23
N ARG A 661 -27.04 10.30 5.49
CA ARG A 661 -27.66 9.42 4.50
C ARG A 661 -29.17 9.70 4.43
N PHE A 662 -29.68 9.86 3.21
CA PHE A 662 -31.07 10.16 2.89
C PHE A 662 -31.82 8.93 2.37
#